data_24671624388a038354434ed11dbe4118
#
_entry.id   24671624388a038354434ed11dbe4118
#
_cell.length_a   1.000
_cell.length_b   1.000
_cell.length_c   1.000
_cell.angle_alpha   90.00
_cell.angle_beta   90.00
_cell.angle_gamma   90.00
#
_symmetry.space_group_name_H-M   'P 1'
#
loop_
_entity.id
_entity.type
_entity.pdbx_description
1 polymer ?
#
loop_
_entity_poly.entity_id
_entity_poly.type
_entity_poly.pdbx_seq_one_letter_code
_entity_poly.pdbx_strand_id
1 'polypeptide(L)'
;MKLKTIVGLSLSLIFFMGQAQNKRRRTNKTAVETNATKKSYPGFFDFSYDEADGRILLQVNRTTQMEQAFLYINGLSAGIGSNDIGLDRGQLGNERVVHFTKMGNKLMLVQPNLDYRSTSDNVLEQASIEQAFAKSVLFGFPIQATNATHYTIDLTPFLMQDAHGVSQRLKRTKQGSYSVDKSRSAVYLERTKNFPQNTEFDVLLTFKGTPQGGLIRSVTPSPNSVTVHQHHSFVQLPGVAFEQRKFDPRSGAIPFSYNDYSTPVNESTRKVFTLRHRLEKKDPNAAVSEAIEPIVYYLDNGTPEPVRSALLEGGKWWNQAFEAAGYKDAFQLKILPDDADPMDVRYNVIQWVHRSTRGWSYGASVVDPRSGEILKGHVSLGSLRIRQDFMIAQALTNQPYANGDDQDNPMLEMALARIRQLSAHEIGHTLGFTHNFAASVKDRASVMDYPHPTLAIKDGQISYENAYAVGIGDWDKVSVKYAYSDFPEGIDETAALNQILEESYQAGHRFIADRDARPIGGAHPYAHLWDNGKTAVEEFNHLLEVRQIAMNNFSEDQLKTGEPLSVLRDRLVPLYFLHRYQLEGVVKLIGGQDYDYGVKGASSTGVKAVASNLQKEALKTLIMSLEQGTLGIPPHIRKMMPPHAFGYGASRESFATQTGLTFDAFGAAHTLSDAVLGMLLNEQRAARLVQQKAFDEKQLGFKETLTLLVEEVFKQKEFDTEAKAIQKVVQGNLLQHMMRLGQATNIPNAVRAEVHESLYALSKWLKSQPNYPYANYYRNSIENYFEHPAEIQPLASPKIPDGSPIGSGLRCQ
;
A
#
# COMPACT_ATOMS: atom_id res chain seq x y z
N MET A 1 7.71 22.67 58.50
CA MET A 1 7.17 23.57 59.54
C MET A 1 5.66 23.66 59.32
N LYS A 2 4.93 22.96 60.16
CA LYS A 2 3.77 23.38 61.00
C LYS A 2 2.68 24.13 60.19
N LEU A 3 1.38 23.91 60.29
CA LEU A 3 0.55 23.24 61.33
C LEU A 3 -0.89 23.30 60.80
N LYS A 4 -1.63 22.22 60.89
CA LYS A 4 -2.95 21.96 61.46
C LYS A 4 -3.92 23.20 61.63
N THR A 5 -5.18 23.03 61.27
CA THR A 5 -6.24 22.98 62.29
C THR A 5 -7.56 22.36 61.75
N ILE A 6 -8.15 21.48 62.53
CA ILE A 6 -9.39 20.76 62.57
C ILE A 6 -10.45 21.60 63.28
N VAL A 7 -11.72 21.55 62.87
CA VAL A 7 -12.95 21.63 63.73
C VAL A 7 -14.10 21.18 62.83
N GLY A 8 -14.98 20.23 63.00
CA GLY A 8 -15.44 19.49 64.16
C GLY A 8 -16.89 19.89 64.54
N LEU A 9 -17.75 18.88 64.71
CA LEU A 9 -19.09 18.80 65.34
C LEU A 9 -20.31 19.19 64.46
N SER A 10 -21.52 18.61 64.57
CA SER A 10 -22.05 17.44 65.31
C SER A 10 -23.49 17.14 64.88
N LEU A 11 -23.82 15.89 64.91
CA LEU A 11 -25.13 15.21 65.19
C LEU A 11 -26.39 16.02 65.40
N SER A 12 -27.51 15.59 64.75
CA SER A 12 -28.75 15.29 65.48
C SER A 12 -29.61 14.25 64.75
N LEU A 13 -29.76 13.10 65.35
CA LEU A 13 -30.76 12.08 65.07
C LEU A 13 -32.16 12.60 65.56
N ILE A 14 -33.21 12.37 64.74
CA ILE A 14 -34.57 12.24 65.22
C ILE A 14 -35.21 10.99 64.59
N PHE A 15 -35.51 10.01 65.43
CA PHE A 15 -36.34 8.85 65.16
C PHE A 15 -37.79 9.28 65.11
N PHE A 16 -38.55 8.91 64.09
CA PHE A 16 -40.00 8.75 64.18
C PHE A 16 -40.42 7.42 63.62
N MET A 17 -40.89 6.53 64.53
CA MET A 17 -41.61 5.33 64.14
C MET A 17 -43.07 5.73 63.79
N GLY A 18 -43.52 5.25 62.64
CA GLY A 18 -44.89 5.28 62.22
C GLY A 18 -45.23 3.98 61.48
N GLN A 19 -45.95 3.12 62.18
CA GLN A 19 -46.59 1.94 61.58
C GLN A 19 -47.64 2.35 60.56
N ALA A 20 -47.59 1.81 59.34
CA ALA A 20 -48.71 1.81 58.42
C ALA A 20 -48.80 0.52 57.61
N GLN A 21 -49.89 -0.06 57.75
CA GLN A 21 -50.48 -1.27 57.20
C GLN A 21 -50.17 -1.61 55.78
N ASN A 22 -49.85 -2.90 55.55
CA ASN A 22 -49.92 -3.63 54.32
C ASN A 22 -51.27 -3.50 53.60
N LYS A 23 -51.35 -2.77 52.50
CA LYS A 23 -52.32 -3.01 51.43
C LYS A 23 -51.59 -3.48 50.20
N ARG A 24 -51.56 -4.79 49.93
CA ARG A 24 -51.22 -5.39 48.64
C ARG A 24 -52.20 -4.85 47.59
N ARG A 25 -51.76 -3.84 46.83
CA ARG A 25 -52.30 -3.55 45.51
C ARG A 25 -51.62 -4.45 44.51
N ARG A 26 -52.28 -5.52 44.03
CA ARG A 26 -51.99 -6.21 42.80
C ARG A 26 -52.20 -5.18 41.66
N THR A 27 -51.15 -4.60 41.16
CA THR A 27 -51.18 -3.98 39.85
C THR A 27 -51.08 -5.14 38.85
N ASN A 28 -52.21 -5.45 38.20
CA ASN A 28 -52.19 -6.17 36.94
C ASN A 28 -51.28 -5.36 35.98
N LYS A 29 -50.06 -5.82 35.78
CA LYS A 29 -49.33 -5.52 34.59
C LYS A 29 -50.07 -6.23 33.44
N THR A 30 -50.94 -5.55 32.76
CA THR A 30 -51.32 -5.92 31.40
C THR A 30 -50.00 -6.07 30.65
N ALA A 31 -49.61 -7.31 30.41
CA ALA A 31 -48.60 -7.61 29.42
C ALA A 31 -49.16 -7.06 28.10
N VAL A 32 -48.63 -5.96 27.63
CA VAL A 32 -48.75 -5.62 26.23
C VAL A 32 -48.00 -6.75 25.54
N GLU A 33 -48.75 -7.72 25.01
CA GLU A 33 -48.23 -8.62 23.98
C GLU A 33 -47.82 -7.74 22.79
N THR A 34 -46.60 -7.23 22.81
CA THR A 34 -45.92 -6.83 21.60
C THR A 34 -45.77 -8.12 20.81
N ASN A 35 -46.61 -8.31 19.80
CA ASN A 35 -46.34 -9.22 18.69
C ASN A 35 -45.06 -8.71 18.04
N ALA A 36 -43.91 -9.03 18.59
CA ALA A 36 -42.62 -8.77 18.05
C ALA A 36 -42.52 -9.59 16.75
N THR A 37 -42.65 -8.91 15.62
CA THR A 37 -42.62 -9.51 14.30
C THR A 37 -41.20 -9.98 14.03
N LYS A 38 -40.98 -11.29 14.04
CA LYS A 38 -39.72 -11.86 13.51
C LYS A 38 -39.73 -11.76 11.99
N LYS A 39 -38.83 -10.98 11.47
CA LYS A 39 -38.62 -10.87 10.01
C LYS A 39 -37.68 -11.99 9.55
N SER A 40 -38.11 -12.82 8.59
CA SER A 40 -37.32 -13.93 8.05
C SER A 40 -36.59 -13.53 6.79
N TYR A 41 -35.36 -14.03 6.64
CA TYR A 41 -34.45 -13.80 5.50
C TYR A 41 -33.94 -15.17 4.98
N PRO A 42 -34.58 -15.74 3.95
CA PRO A 42 -34.11 -16.99 3.34
C PRO A 42 -32.90 -16.74 2.45
N GLY A 43 -31.96 -17.72 2.35
CA GLY A 43 -30.77 -17.63 1.50
C GLY A 43 -29.75 -18.70 1.81
N PHE A 44 -28.44 -18.37 1.71
CA PHE A 44 -27.37 -19.35 1.96
C PHE A 44 -27.43 -19.89 3.39
N PHE A 45 -27.51 -19.03 4.39
CA PHE A 45 -27.93 -19.39 5.74
C PHE A 45 -29.24 -18.68 6.06
N ASP A 46 -30.31 -19.41 6.30
CA ASP A 46 -31.56 -18.81 6.74
C ASP A 46 -31.39 -18.15 8.09
N PHE A 47 -31.89 -16.94 8.24
CA PHE A 47 -31.92 -16.26 9.53
C PHE A 47 -33.19 -15.45 9.74
N SER A 48 -33.45 -15.11 10.97
CA SER A 48 -34.52 -14.17 11.34
C SER A 48 -33.96 -13.06 12.22
N TYR A 49 -34.53 -11.87 12.06
CA TYR A 49 -34.29 -10.74 12.95
C TYR A 49 -35.44 -10.64 13.96
N ASP A 50 -35.09 -10.65 15.25
CA ASP A 50 -36.00 -10.44 16.36
C ASP A 50 -35.97 -8.96 16.74
N GLU A 51 -37.02 -8.23 16.35
CA GLU A 51 -37.08 -6.77 16.51
C GLU A 51 -37.18 -6.35 17.99
N ALA A 52 -37.72 -7.17 18.85
CA ALA A 52 -37.89 -6.87 20.28
C ALA A 52 -36.53 -6.77 20.98
N ASP A 53 -35.60 -7.65 20.65
CA ASP A 53 -34.31 -7.77 21.31
C ASP A 53 -33.14 -7.32 20.42
N GLY A 54 -33.41 -6.98 19.15
CA GLY A 54 -32.41 -6.60 18.17
C GLY A 54 -31.42 -7.73 17.80
N ARG A 55 -31.89 -8.99 17.77
CA ARG A 55 -31.06 -10.18 17.61
C ARG A 55 -31.19 -10.83 16.25
N ILE A 56 -30.07 -11.37 15.75
CA ILE A 56 -30.02 -12.27 14.59
C ILE A 56 -30.04 -13.72 15.10
N LEU A 57 -31.10 -14.44 14.73
CA LEU A 57 -31.25 -15.86 14.98
C LEU A 57 -30.94 -16.65 13.72
N LEU A 58 -29.74 -17.25 13.65
CA LEU A 58 -29.28 -18.02 12.51
C LEU A 58 -29.79 -19.47 12.61
N GLN A 59 -30.24 -20.02 11.48
CA GLN A 59 -30.62 -21.42 11.34
C GLN A 59 -29.52 -22.18 10.61
N VAL A 60 -28.95 -23.18 11.26
CA VAL A 60 -27.91 -24.04 10.68
C VAL A 60 -28.55 -25.41 10.39
N ASN A 61 -28.60 -25.79 9.12
CA ASN A 61 -29.17 -27.05 8.68
C ASN A 61 -28.30 -28.21 9.16
N ARG A 62 -28.95 -29.19 9.81
CA ARG A 62 -28.27 -30.31 10.47
C ARG A 62 -27.65 -31.33 9.50
N THR A 63 -28.08 -31.39 8.27
CA THR A 63 -27.60 -32.34 7.27
C THR A 63 -26.75 -31.72 6.18
N THR A 64 -27.00 -30.45 5.80
CA THR A 64 -26.34 -29.81 4.65
C THR A 64 -25.38 -28.71 5.02
N GLN A 65 -25.37 -28.22 6.27
CA GLN A 65 -24.49 -27.13 6.69
C GLN A 65 -23.60 -27.49 7.92
N MET A 66 -23.92 -28.58 8.63
CA MET A 66 -23.05 -29.09 9.69
C MET A 66 -21.82 -29.74 9.06
N GLU A 67 -20.64 -29.43 9.61
CA GLU A 67 -19.31 -29.87 9.10
C GLU A 67 -18.99 -29.45 7.66
N GLN A 68 -19.91 -28.79 6.97
CA GLN A 68 -19.65 -28.24 5.64
C GLN A 68 -18.87 -26.93 5.77
N ALA A 69 -17.75 -26.83 5.04
CA ALA A 69 -16.91 -25.65 5.03
C ALA A 69 -17.58 -24.51 4.23
N PHE A 70 -17.44 -23.31 4.75
CA PHE A 70 -17.80 -22.08 4.06
C PHE A 70 -16.74 -20.99 4.33
N LEU A 71 -16.73 -19.92 3.56
CA LEU A 71 -15.80 -18.82 3.74
C LEU A 71 -16.42 -17.77 4.66
N TYR A 72 -15.70 -17.38 5.70
CA TYR A 72 -16.02 -16.24 6.56
C TYR A 72 -15.02 -15.10 6.30
N ILE A 73 -15.55 -13.92 5.99
CA ILE A 73 -14.79 -12.71 5.76
C ILE A 73 -15.36 -11.60 6.63
N ASN A 74 -14.50 -10.83 7.28
CA ASN A 74 -14.92 -9.59 7.91
C ASN A 74 -14.37 -8.38 7.16
N GLY A 75 -15.02 -7.23 7.27
CA GLY A 75 -14.61 -6.01 6.60
C GLY A 75 -15.23 -4.76 7.22
N LEU A 76 -15.01 -3.62 6.59
CA LEU A 76 -15.66 -2.36 6.92
C LEU A 76 -16.53 -1.90 5.74
N SER A 77 -17.85 -1.95 5.88
CA SER A 77 -18.78 -1.39 4.90
C SER A 77 -18.85 0.14 5.01
N ALA A 78 -18.58 0.71 6.21
CA ALA A 78 -18.32 2.12 6.43
C ALA A 78 -17.23 2.29 7.49
N GLY A 79 -16.21 3.06 7.15
CA GLY A 79 -15.07 3.34 8.01
C GLY A 79 -15.05 4.78 8.48
N ILE A 80 -13.87 5.26 8.88
CA ILE A 80 -13.65 6.63 9.38
C ILE A 80 -13.03 7.57 8.34
N GLY A 81 -12.95 7.14 7.07
CA GLY A 81 -12.41 7.95 5.99
C GLY A 81 -10.91 8.22 6.08
N SER A 82 -10.13 7.35 6.71
CA SER A 82 -8.69 7.51 6.85
C SER A 82 -7.93 6.26 6.42
N ASN A 83 -7.27 6.37 5.28
CA ASN A 83 -6.34 5.36 4.78
C ASN A 83 -5.06 5.30 5.64
N ASP A 84 -4.63 6.42 6.22
CA ASP A 84 -3.44 6.49 7.09
C ASP A 84 -3.62 5.70 8.38
N ILE A 85 -4.84 5.65 8.92
CA ILE A 85 -5.18 4.78 10.04
C ILE A 85 -5.43 3.35 9.54
N GLY A 86 -5.86 3.19 8.27
CA GLY A 86 -6.24 1.92 7.67
C GLY A 86 -7.62 1.46 8.12
N LEU A 87 -8.59 2.38 8.20
CA LEU A 87 -9.99 2.17 8.59
C LEU A 87 -10.90 2.95 7.65
N ASP A 88 -10.79 2.71 6.37
CA ASP A 88 -11.64 3.34 5.35
C ASP A 88 -12.73 2.40 4.82
N ARG A 89 -13.70 2.95 4.10
CA ARG A 89 -14.81 2.20 3.49
C ARG A 89 -14.29 1.13 2.54
N GLY A 90 -14.87 -0.06 2.59
CA GLY A 90 -14.59 -1.17 1.69
C GLY A 90 -13.34 -1.98 2.06
N GLN A 91 -12.71 -1.72 3.20
CA GLN A 91 -11.54 -2.47 3.62
C GLN A 91 -11.92 -3.90 3.99
N LEU A 92 -11.36 -4.87 3.26
CA LEU A 92 -11.48 -6.29 3.57
C LEU A 92 -10.58 -6.66 4.77
N GLY A 93 -11.06 -7.58 5.58
CA GLY A 93 -10.29 -8.24 6.63
C GLY A 93 -9.78 -9.61 6.18
N ASN A 94 -9.51 -10.46 7.15
CA ASN A 94 -9.01 -11.80 6.85
C ASN A 94 -10.10 -12.73 6.33
N GLU A 95 -9.74 -13.55 5.36
CA GLU A 95 -10.54 -14.67 4.86
C GLU A 95 -10.27 -15.93 5.66
N ARG A 96 -11.32 -16.64 6.00
CA ARG A 96 -11.22 -17.87 6.82
C ARG A 96 -12.17 -18.92 6.31
N VAL A 97 -11.67 -20.09 5.96
CA VAL A 97 -12.52 -21.27 5.81
C VAL A 97 -12.95 -21.72 7.20
N VAL A 98 -14.25 -21.86 7.41
CA VAL A 98 -14.83 -22.25 8.69
C VAL A 98 -15.94 -23.27 8.50
N HIS A 99 -16.27 -24.00 9.55
CA HIS A 99 -17.43 -24.89 9.61
C HIS A 99 -18.06 -24.92 11.02
N PHE A 100 -19.30 -25.33 11.10
CA PHE A 100 -19.97 -25.52 12.39
C PHE A 100 -19.81 -26.97 12.87
N THR A 101 -19.30 -27.14 14.08
CA THR A 101 -19.19 -28.43 14.77
C THR A 101 -20.03 -28.41 16.04
N LYS A 102 -20.86 -29.44 16.26
CA LYS A 102 -21.66 -29.56 17.47
C LYS A 102 -20.83 -30.18 18.62
N MET A 103 -20.74 -29.47 19.75
CA MET A 103 -20.14 -29.95 20.99
C MET A 103 -21.08 -29.71 22.15
N GLY A 104 -21.68 -30.81 22.67
CA GLY A 104 -22.68 -30.71 23.70
C GLY A 104 -23.92 -29.91 23.25
N ASN A 105 -24.23 -28.83 23.97
CA ASN A 105 -25.35 -27.92 23.66
C ASN A 105 -24.88 -26.65 22.88
N LYS A 106 -23.70 -26.67 22.27
CA LYS A 106 -23.15 -25.56 21.51
C LYS A 106 -22.85 -25.95 20.07
N LEU A 107 -22.98 -24.99 19.16
CA LEU A 107 -22.31 -25.02 17.85
C LEU A 107 -21.01 -24.19 17.95
N MET A 108 -19.91 -24.83 17.65
CA MET A 108 -18.60 -24.16 17.56
C MET A 108 -18.33 -23.74 16.11
N LEU A 109 -17.94 -22.49 15.88
CA LEU A 109 -17.43 -22.03 14.60
C LEU A 109 -15.92 -22.28 14.57
N VAL A 110 -15.50 -23.26 13.80
CA VAL A 110 -14.14 -23.79 13.79
C VAL A 110 -13.46 -23.40 12.49
N GLN A 111 -12.26 -22.87 12.58
CA GLN A 111 -11.34 -22.62 11.46
C GLN A 111 -10.25 -23.70 11.48
N PRO A 112 -10.21 -24.64 10.49
CA PRO A 112 -9.11 -25.58 10.32
C PRO A 112 -7.83 -24.85 9.93
N ASN A 113 -6.69 -25.47 10.19
CA ASN A 113 -5.40 -24.97 9.71
C ASN A 113 -5.15 -25.52 8.30
N LEU A 114 -5.29 -24.69 7.30
CA LEU A 114 -5.12 -25.06 5.90
C LEU A 114 -3.70 -24.79 5.36
N ASP A 115 -2.80 -24.24 6.16
CA ASP A 115 -1.41 -24.03 5.78
C ASP A 115 -0.60 -25.34 5.81
N TYR A 116 -1.13 -26.34 6.54
CA TYR A 116 -0.54 -27.67 6.72
C TYR A 116 -1.57 -28.73 6.38
N ARG A 117 -1.27 -29.55 5.37
CA ARG A 117 -2.20 -30.54 4.80
C ARG A 117 -1.55 -31.88 4.60
N SER A 118 -2.37 -32.91 4.41
CA SER A 118 -2.03 -34.14 3.73
C SER A 118 -3.02 -34.38 2.60
N THR A 119 -2.53 -34.55 1.39
CA THR A 119 -3.32 -34.95 0.22
C THR A 119 -3.30 -36.46 0.00
N SER A 120 -2.75 -37.22 0.95
CA SER A 120 -2.74 -38.70 0.97
C SER A 120 -4.16 -39.24 1.18
N ASP A 121 -4.46 -40.40 0.59
CA ASP A 121 -5.68 -41.16 0.85
C ASP A 121 -5.67 -41.86 2.23
N ASN A 122 -4.55 -41.82 2.95
CA ASN A 122 -4.40 -42.38 4.26
C ASN A 122 -5.08 -41.50 5.34
N VAL A 123 -6.26 -41.86 5.77
CA VAL A 123 -7.06 -41.14 6.78
C VAL A 123 -6.31 -40.95 8.11
N LEU A 124 -5.45 -41.88 8.51
CA LEU A 124 -4.66 -41.74 9.72
C LEU A 124 -3.55 -40.70 9.60
N GLU A 125 -2.97 -40.58 8.42
CA GLU A 125 -2.00 -39.53 8.14
C GLU A 125 -2.67 -38.15 8.13
N GLN A 126 -3.83 -37.98 7.48
CA GLN A 126 -4.62 -36.75 7.53
C GLN A 126 -4.96 -36.38 8.98
N ALA A 127 -5.46 -37.33 9.78
CA ALA A 127 -5.77 -37.11 11.19
C ALA A 127 -4.53 -36.74 12.02
N SER A 128 -3.36 -37.29 11.71
CA SER A 128 -2.10 -36.95 12.37
C SER A 128 -1.71 -35.48 12.11
N ILE A 129 -1.88 -34.99 10.87
CA ILE A 129 -1.62 -33.59 10.53
C ILE A 129 -2.61 -32.67 11.24
N GLU A 130 -3.91 -32.99 11.23
CA GLU A 130 -4.91 -32.19 11.96
C GLU A 130 -4.65 -32.12 13.48
N GLN A 131 -4.07 -33.17 14.08
CA GLN A 131 -3.69 -33.19 15.48
C GLN A 131 -2.39 -32.43 15.75
N ALA A 132 -1.48 -32.38 14.79
CA ALA A 132 -0.19 -31.71 14.92
C ALA A 132 -0.30 -30.18 14.83
N PHE A 133 -1.26 -29.67 14.05
CA PHE A 133 -1.42 -28.23 13.80
C PHE A 133 -2.75 -27.71 14.36
N ALA A 134 -2.66 -26.71 15.23
CA ALA A 134 -3.82 -26.19 15.94
C ALA A 134 -4.86 -25.58 14.98
N LYS A 135 -6.13 -25.92 15.19
CA LYS A 135 -7.29 -25.21 14.66
C LYS A 135 -7.70 -24.09 15.60
N SER A 136 -8.47 -23.11 15.09
CA SER A 136 -9.01 -22.01 15.88
C SER A 136 -10.52 -22.14 16.04
N VAL A 137 -11.01 -22.00 17.26
CA VAL A 137 -12.45 -21.86 17.54
C VAL A 137 -12.75 -20.36 17.64
N LEU A 138 -13.44 -19.82 16.62
CA LEU A 138 -13.73 -18.38 16.55
C LEU A 138 -14.85 -17.98 17.51
N PHE A 139 -15.84 -18.86 17.72
CA PHE A 139 -16.93 -18.63 18.64
C PHE A 139 -17.64 -19.93 19.01
N GLY A 140 -18.33 -19.94 20.17
CA GLY A 140 -19.17 -21.04 20.62
C GLY A 140 -20.59 -20.57 20.93
N PHE A 141 -21.55 -20.94 20.11
CA PHE A 141 -22.94 -20.50 20.17
C PHE A 141 -23.78 -21.51 20.99
N PRO A 142 -24.42 -21.10 22.09
CA PRO A 142 -25.46 -21.95 22.74
C PRO A 142 -26.60 -22.20 21.74
N ILE A 143 -27.04 -23.47 21.64
CA ILE A 143 -28.20 -23.83 20.81
C ILE A 143 -29.45 -23.35 21.55
N GLN A 144 -30.20 -22.43 20.93
CA GLN A 144 -31.42 -21.84 21.45
C GLN A 144 -32.64 -22.76 21.23
N ALA A 145 -32.69 -23.37 20.03
CA ALA A 145 -33.75 -24.29 19.66
C ALA A 145 -33.22 -25.37 18.71
N THR A 146 -33.86 -26.50 18.70
CA THR A 146 -33.62 -27.62 17.80
C THR A 146 -34.93 -28.12 17.22
N ASN A 147 -34.99 -28.24 15.90
CA ASN A 147 -36.10 -28.94 15.23
C ASN A 147 -35.57 -30.12 14.39
N ALA A 148 -36.42 -30.72 13.56
CA ALA A 148 -36.03 -31.87 12.73
C ALA A 148 -34.87 -31.59 11.77
N THR A 149 -34.78 -30.36 11.28
CA THR A 149 -33.88 -29.98 10.19
C THR A 149 -32.79 -28.95 10.57
N HIS A 150 -32.98 -28.16 11.62
CA HIS A 150 -32.10 -27.07 11.98
C HIS A 150 -31.76 -26.97 13.47
N TYR A 151 -30.58 -26.43 13.75
CA TYR A 151 -30.23 -25.77 15.01
C TYR A 151 -30.43 -24.26 14.85
N THR A 152 -31.03 -23.63 15.86
CA THR A 152 -31.15 -22.15 15.92
C THR A 152 -30.16 -21.61 16.95
N ILE A 153 -29.34 -20.64 16.56
CA ILE A 153 -28.35 -19.97 17.41
C ILE A 153 -28.53 -18.45 17.37
N ASP A 154 -28.15 -17.76 18.44
CA ASP A 154 -28.04 -16.30 18.47
C ASP A 154 -26.64 -15.90 17.93
N LEU A 155 -26.60 -15.29 16.74
CA LEU A 155 -25.37 -14.87 16.07
C LEU A 155 -24.89 -13.51 16.58
N THR A 156 -25.77 -12.71 17.20
CA THR A 156 -25.50 -11.32 17.58
C THR A 156 -24.24 -11.11 18.42
N PRO A 157 -23.96 -11.93 19.46
CA PRO A 157 -22.73 -11.74 20.25
C PRO A 157 -21.44 -11.90 19.44
N PHE A 158 -21.44 -12.72 18.38
CA PHE A 158 -20.32 -12.88 17.48
C PHE A 158 -20.17 -11.65 16.58
N LEU A 159 -21.26 -11.17 16.00
CA LEU A 159 -21.24 -10.00 15.12
C LEU A 159 -20.78 -8.73 15.84
N MET A 160 -21.06 -8.60 17.15
CA MET A 160 -20.70 -7.46 17.99
C MET A 160 -19.26 -7.49 18.53
N GLN A 161 -18.41 -8.43 18.09
CA GLN A 161 -16.99 -8.43 18.42
C GLN A 161 -16.24 -7.46 17.48
N ASP A 162 -15.10 -6.94 17.94
CA ASP A 162 -14.16 -6.18 17.10
C ASP A 162 -13.39 -7.15 16.18
N ALA A 163 -14.09 -7.77 15.23
CA ALA A 163 -13.52 -8.76 14.32
C ALA A 163 -12.51 -8.17 13.33
N HIS A 164 -12.69 -6.89 12.95
CA HIS A 164 -11.78 -6.19 12.06
C HIS A 164 -10.53 -5.63 12.77
N GLY A 165 -10.51 -5.63 14.10
CA GLY A 165 -9.38 -5.16 14.90
C GLY A 165 -9.22 -3.64 14.93
N VAL A 166 -10.34 -2.93 14.92
CA VAL A 166 -10.38 -1.44 14.94
C VAL A 166 -9.62 -0.88 16.16
N SER A 167 -9.88 -1.44 17.36
CA SER A 167 -9.19 -1.03 18.59
C SER A 167 -7.68 -1.23 18.51
N GLN A 168 -7.24 -2.38 17.98
CA GLN A 168 -5.82 -2.68 17.80
C GLN A 168 -5.18 -1.77 16.75
N ARG A 169 -5.90 -1.47 15.66
CA ARG A 169 -5.43 -0.59 14.60
C ARG A 169 -5.22 0.83 15.13
N LEU A 170 -6.19 1.39 15.87
CA LEU A 170 -6.08 2.70 16.50
C LEU A 170 -4.90 2.78 17.47
N LYS A 171 -4.66 1.73 18.26
CA LYS A 171 -3.51 1.65 19.18
C LYS A 171 -2.18 1.61 18.42
N ARG A 172 -2.06 0.74 17.39
CA ARG A 172 -0.83 0.57 16.60
C ARG A 172 -0.45 1.85 15.85
N THR A 173 -1.44 2.59 15.34
CA THR A 173 -1.23 3.88 14.66
C THR A 173 -1.11 5.06 15.63
N LYS A 174 -1.01 4.81 16.94
CA LYS A 174 -0.87 5.82 18.01
C LYS A 174 -2.03 6.83 18.04
N GLN A 175 -3.24 6.39 17.66
CA GLN A 175 -4.43 7.25 17.69
C GLN A 175 -5.13 7.26 19.05
N GLY A 176 -4.87 6.27 19.90
CA GLY A 176 -5.42 6.15 21.24
C GLY A 176 -5.78 4.72 21.64
N SER A 177 -6.39 4.57 22.81
CA SER A 177 -6.87 3.29 23.32
C SER A 177 -8.40 3.26 23.35
N TYR A 178 -8.99 2.28 22.70
CA TYR A 178 -10.44 2.17 22.51
C TYR A 178 -10.94 0.77 22.80
N SER A 179 -12.22 0.65 23.16
CA SER A 179 -12.94 -0.59 23.34
C SER A 179 -14.38 -0.49 22.85
N VAL A 180 -14.97 -1.60 22.41
CA VAL A 180 -16.36 -1.64 21.96
C VAL A 180 -17.31 -1.18 23.07
N ASP A 181 -18.23 -0.29 22.73
CA ASP A 181 -19.35 0.14 23.58
C ASP A 181 -20.65 -0.52 23.10
N LYS A 182 -21.02 -1.59 23.73
CA LYS A 182 -22.22 -2.37 23.35
C LYS A 182 -23.52 -1.57 23.45
N SER A 183 -23.58 -0.55 24.34
CA SER A 183 -24.81 0.25 24.53
C SER A 183 -25.08 1.19 23.34
N ARG A 184 -24.05 1.44 22.50
CA ARG A 184 -24.12 2.28 21.31
C ARG A 184 -23.78 1.50 20.04
N SER A 185 -23.98 0.17 20.08
CA SER A 185 -23.74 -0.73 18.94
C SER A 185 -25.01 -1.54 18.66
N ALA A 186 -25.32 -1.79 17.38
CA ALA A 186 -26.54 -2.48 16.98
C ALA A 186 -26.37 -3.18 15.62
N VAL A 187 -27.23 -4.14 15.31
CA VAL A 187 -27.36 -4.70 13.95
C VAL A 187 -27.89 -3.62 13.01
N TYR A 188 -27.28 -3.49 11.84
CA TYR A 188 -27.68 -2.54 10.81
C TYR A 188 -28.42 -3.27 9.68
N LEU A 189 -29.75 -3.24 9.77
CA LEU A 189 -30.63 -4.06 8.89
C LEU A 189 -30.59 -3.65 7.43
N GLU A 190 -30.36 -2.38 7.11
CA GLU A 190 -30.35 -1.90 5.72
C GLU A 190 -29.29 -2.61 4.88
N ARG A 191 -28.18 -3.03 5.50
CA ARG A 191 -27.08 -3.76 4.87
C ARG A 191 -26.97 -5.23 5.32
N THR A 192 -27.91 -5.72 6.13
CA THR A 192 -28.01 -7.13 6.49
C THR A 192 -28.92 -7.82 5.51
N LYS A 193 -28.35 -8.65 4.62
CA LYS A 193 -29.02 -9.25 3.47
C LYS A 193 -28.68 -10.72 3.31
N ASN A 194 -29.50 -11.42 2.55
CA ASN A 194 -29.27 -12.82 2.24
C ASN A 194 -29.41 -13.09 0.75
N PHE A 195 -28.42 -13.75 0.19
CA PHE A 195 -28.32 -14.12 -1.21
C PHE A 195 -28.22 -15.64 -1.34
N PRO A 196 -28.42 -16.22 -2.53
CA PRO A 196 -28.34 -17.67 -2.71
C PRO A 196 -26.98 -18.29 -2.36
N GLN A 197 -25.88 -17.55 -2.52
CA GLN A 197 -24.50 -18.05 -2.32
C GLN A 197 -23.76 -17.35 -1.16
N ASN A 198 -24.36 -16.33 -0.55
CA ASN A 198 -23.76 -15.63 0.58
C ASN A 198 -24.80 -15.00 1.50
N THR A 199 -24.45 -14.90 2.77
CA THR A 199 -25.24 -14.22 3.82
C THR A 199 -24.42 -13.11 4.42
N GLU A 200 -24.95 -11.88 4.40
CA GLU A 200 -24.26 -10.66 4.76
C GLU A 200 -24.88 -10.04 6.01
N PHE A 201 -24.05 -9.78 7.00
CA PHE A 201 -24.45 -9.10 8.22
C PHE A 201 -23.66 -7.83 8.39
N ASP A 202 -24.33 -6.75 8.71
CA ASP A 202 -23.70 -5.47 8.97
C ASP A 202 -24.09 -4.98 10.37
N VAL A 203 -23.10 -4.51 11.13
CA VAL A 203 -23.30 -4.01 12.48
C VAL A 203 -22.65 -2.65 12.66
N LEU A 204 -23.39 -1.72 13.24
CA LEU A 204 -22.87 -0.45 13.70
C LEU A 204 -22.14 -0.69 15.02
N LEU A 205 -20.81 -0.57 15.02
CA LEU A 205 -19.96 -0.69 16.20
C LEU A 205 -19.41 0.66 16.62
N THR A 206 -19.69 1.03 17.86
CA THR A 206 -19.13 2.23 18.48
C THR A 206 -18.02 1.84 19.46
N PHE A 207 -16.91 2.54 19.35
CA PHE A 207 -15.75 2.38 20.22
C PHE A 207 -15.59 3.63 21.10
N LYS A 208 -15.58 3.43 22.40
CA LYS A 208 -15.26 4.50 23.37
C LYS A 208 -13.80 4.43 23.76
N GLY A 209 -13.17 5.59 23.92
CA GLY A 209 -11.75 5.62 24.27
C GLY A 209 -11.19 7.01 24.52
N THR A 210 -9.87 7.03 24.69
CA THR A 210 -9.10 8.27 24.91
C THR A 210 -8.25 8.56 23.67
N PRO A 211 -8.59 9.61 22.89
CA PRO A 211 -7.86 9.98 21.69
C PRO A 211 -6.49 10.58 22.03
N GLN A 212 -5.45 10.16 21.29
CA GLN A 212 -4.08 10.68 21.43
C GLN A 212 -3.57 11.30 20.12
N GLY A 213 -3.83 10.66 18.98
CA GLY A 213 -3.32 11.10 17.69
C GLY A 213 -4.10 12.25 17.05
N GLY A 214 -3.44 12.96 16.12
CA GLY A 214 -4.06 14.01 15.31
C GLY A 214 -5.00 13.47 14.25
N LEU A 215 -4.70 12.30 13.66
CA LEU A 215 -5.51 11.75 12.58
C LEU A 215 -6.92 11.38 13.04
N ILE A 216 -7.08 10.75 14.22
CA ILE A 216 -8.42 10.42 14.71
C ILE A 216 -9.24 11.67 15.01
N ARG A 217 -8.59 12.76 15.42
CA ARG A 217 -9.25 14.06 15.70
C ARG A 217 -9.71 14.76 14.43
N SER A 218 -9.06 14.51 13.30
CA SER A 218 -9.41 15.13 12.01
C SER A 218 -10.54 14.43 11.28
N VAL A 219 -10.84 13.15 11.62
CA VAL A 219 -11.81 12.34 10.87
C VAL A 219 -13.04 11.94 11.69
N THR A 220 -13.09 12.27 12.98
CA THR A 220 -14.25 11.95 13.83
C THR A 220 -14.80 13.22 14.51
N PRO A 221 -16.13 13.42 14.51
CA PRO A 221 -16.73 14.58 15.17
C PRO A 221 -16.48 14.60 16.68
N SER A 222 -16.46 13.39 17.29
CA SER A 222 -16.18 13.19 18.72
C SER A 222 -15.10 12.11 18.85
N PRO A 223 -13.82 12.49 18.96
CA PRO A 223 -12.72 11.53 18.90
C PRO A 223 -12.69 10.48 20.02
N ASN A 224 -13.43 10.68 21.12
CA ASN A 224 -13.63 9.70 22.20
C ASN A 224 -14.75 8.67 21.89
N SER A 225 -15.44 8.80 20.75
CA SER A 225 -16.55 7.96 20.32
C SER A 225 -16.46 7.71 18.82
N VAL A 226 -15.78 6.64 18.44
CA VAL A 226 -15.53 6.27 17.04
C VAL A 226 -16.52 5.21 16.61
N THR A 227 -17.27 5.46 15.54
CA THR A 227 -18.27 4.50 15.02
C THR A 227 -17.89 4.07 13.62
N VAL A 228 -17.96 2.77 13.36
CA VAL A 228 -17.79 2.14 12.04
C VAL A 228 -18.94 1.18 11.77
N HIS A 229 -19.13 0.80 10.52
CA HIS A 229 -19.94 -0.35 10.16
C HIS A 229 -19.02 -1.53 9.87
N GLN A 230 -19.07 -2.53 10.73
CA GLN A 230 -18.36 -3.77 10.53
C GLN A 230 -19.25 -4.77 9.79
N HIS A 231 -18.68 -5.31 8.74
CA HIS A 231 -19.35 -6.24 7.85
C HIS A 231 -18.84 -7.66 8.06
N HIS A 232 -19.75 -8.64 7.97
CA HIS A 232 -19.46 -10.07 8.07
C HIS A 232 -20.13 -10.80 6.92
N SER A 233 -19.33 -11.49 6.11
CA SER A 233 -19.80 -12.30 4.99
C SER A 233 -19.61 -13.77 5.28
N PHE A 234 -20.66 -14.57 5.12
CA PHE A 234 -20.61 -16.03 5.05
C PHE A 234 -20.85 -16.43 3.59
N VAL A 235 -19.83 -16.97 2.93
CA VAL A 235 -19.85 -17.25 1.49
C VAL A 235 -19.75 -18.76 1.24
N GLN A 236 -20.61 -19.26 0.38
CA GLN A 236 -20.55 -20.63 -0.10
C GLN A 236 -19.27 -20.86 -0.89
N LEU A 237 -18.52 -21.89 -0.52
CA LEU A 237 -17.35 -22.31 -1.28
C LEU A 237 -17.77 -23.09 -2.53
N PRO A 238 -17.03 -22.97 -3.66
CA PRO A 238 -17.31 -23.74 -4.87
C PRO A 238 -17.31 -25.25 -4.59
N GLY A 239 -18.33 -25.94 -5.14
CA GLY A 239 -18.46 -27.40 -5.04
C GLY A 239 -17.71 -28.14 -6.14
N VAL A 240 -17.34 -27.47 -7.22
CA VAL A 240 -16.60 -28.05 -8.35
C VAL A 240 -15.10 -27.88 -8.09
N ALA A 241 -14.31 -28.93 -8.37
CA ALA A 241 -12.85 -28.86 -8.26
C ALA A 241 -12.28 -27.73 -9.12
N PHE A 242 -11.33 -27.01 -8.57
CA PHE A 242 -10.57 -25.96 -9.27
C PHE A 242 -9.21 -26.54 -9.69
N GLU A 243 -8.91 -26.45 -10.96
CA GLU A 243 -7.62 -26.88 -11.48
C GLU A 243 -6.54 -25.84 -11.09
N GLN A 244 -5.65 -26.25 -10.20
CA GLN A 244 -4.58 -25.39 -9.71
C GLN A 244 -3.45 -25.27 -10.73
N ARG A 245 -3.08 -24.04 -11.09
CA ARG A 245 -1.92 -23.78 -11.95
C ARG A 245 -0.65 -23.69 -11.12
N LYS A 246 0.38 -24.46 -11.47
CA LYS A 246 1.68 -24.41 -10.82
C LYS A 246 2.28 -23.01 -10.93
N PHE A 247 2.82 -22.49 -9.83
CA PHE A 247 3.48 -21.19 -9.81
C PHE A 247 4.89 -21.28 -10.39
N ASP A 248 5.26 -20.29 -11.22
CA ASP A 248 6.63 -20.05 -11.66
C ASP A 248 7.06 -18.65 -11.21
N PRO A 249 8.24 -18.48 -10.56
CA PRO A 249 8.69 -17.19 -10.07
C PRO A 249 8.92 -16.14 -11.17
N ARG A 250 8.98 -16.56 -12.45
CA ARG A 250 9.15 -15.68 -13.63
C ARG A 250 7.83 -15.14 -14.17
N SER A 251 6.66 -15.62 -13.68
CA SER A 251 5.36 -15.42 -14.33
C SER A 251 4.68 -14.07 -14.04
N GLY A 252 5.09 -13.37 -12.98
CA GLY A 252 4.39 -12.17 -12.50
C GLY A 252 3.07 -12.45 -11.77
N ALA A 253 2.71 -13.73 -11.58
CA ALA A 253 1.51 -14.11 -10.83
C ALA A 253 1.72 -13.99 -9.31
N ILE A 254 0.61 -13.81 -8.58
CA ILE A 254 0.62 -13.86 -7.10
C ILE A 254 0.64 -15.32 -6.66
N PRO A 255 1.60 -15.74 -5.79
CA PRO A 255 1.67 -17.10 -5.30
C PRO A 255 0.66 -17.40 -4.20
N PHE A 256 0.05 -18.57 -4.28
CA PHE A 256 -0.68 -19.24 -3.21
C PHE A 256 0.09 -20.48 -2.78
N SER A 257 0.25 -20.76 -1.49
CA SER A 257 1.04 -21.92 -1.04
C SER A 257 0.54 -22.54 0.25
N TYR A 258 0.78 -23.83 0.39
CA TYR A 258 0.61 -24.60 1.62
C TYR A 258 1.72 -25.67 1.73
N ASN A 259 1.84 -26.30 2.90
CA ASN A 259 2.74 -27.42 3.12
C ASN A 259 1.96 -28.73 3.09
N ASP A 260 2.34 -29.63 2.19
CA ASP A 260 1.75 -30.97 2.05
C ASP A 260 2.72 -32.02 2.61
N TYR A 261 2.34 -32.61 3.74
CA TYR A 261 3.18 -33.58 4.44
C TYR A 261 3.12 -35.00 3.85
N SER A 262 2.22 -35.28 2.90
CA SER A 262 2.22 -36.52 2.13
C SER A 262 3.21 -36.50 0.95
N THR A 263 3.89 -35.39 0.75
CA THR A 263 4.90 -35.26 -0.30
C THR A 263 6.07 -36.21 -0.08
N PRO A 264 6.60 -36.91 -1.11
CA PRO A 264 7.79 -37.75 -1.01
C PRO A 264 8.98 -37.02 -0.39
N VAL A 265 9.80 -37.75 0.40
CA VAL A 265 10.90 -37.18 1.21
C VAL A 265 11.93 -36.42 0.38
N ASN A 266 12.08 -36.74 -0.88
CA ASN A 266 13.02 -36.10 -1.83
C ASN A 266 12.44 -34.86 -2.51
N GLU A 267 11.18 -34.48 -2.23
CA GLU A 267 10.51 -33.29 -2.74
C GLU A 267 10.24 -32.26 -1.64
N SER A 268 10.02 -31.01 -2.05
CA SER A 268 9.60 -29.97 -1.13
C SER A 268 8.16 -30.19 -0.65
N THR A 269 7.95 -30.14 0.65
CA THR A 269 6.60 -30.13 1.23
C THR A 269 5.81 -28.92 0.82
N ARG A 270 6.46 -27.78 0.56
CA ARG A 270 5.81 -26.55 0.11
C ARG A 270 5.33 -26.68 -1.32
N LYS A 271 4.02 -26.66 -1.52
CA LYS A 271 3.35 -26.59 -2.82
C LYS A 271 2.98 -25.15 -3.10
N VAL A 272 3.27 -24.68 -4.32
CA VAL A 272 3.03 -23.27 -4.70
C VAL A 272 2.26 -23.22 -6.02
N PHE A 273 1.16 -22.50 -6.02
CA PHE A 273 0.24 -22.35 -7.14
C PHE A 273 -0.03 -20.86 -7.42
N THR A 274 -0.61 -20.59 -8.56
CA THR A 274 -0.98 -19.24 -9.01
C THR A 274 -2.40 -18.90 -8.54
N LEU A 275 -2.58 -17.73 -7.94
CA LEU A 275 -3.92 -17.17 -7.73
C LEU A 275 -4.52 -16.77 -9.07
N ARG A 276 -5.76 -17.20 -9.36
CA ARG A 276 -6.48 -16.82 -10.57
C ARG A 276 -7.99 -17.05 -10.45
N HIS A 277 -8.78 -16.35 -11.26
CA HIS A 277 -10.18 -16.68 -11.46
C HIS A 277 -10.31 -18.01 -12.23
N ARG A 278 -11.42 -18.69 -12.05
CA ARG A 278 -11.83 -19.76 -12.97
C ARG A 278 -12.09 -19.15 -14.35
N LEU A 279 -11.49 -19.70 -15.37
CA LEU A 279 -11.71 -19.31 -16.75
C LEU A 279 -11.41 -20.52 -17.66
N GLU A 280 -12.39 -20.96 -18.39
CA GLU A 280 -12.32 -22.13 -19.26
C GLU A 280 -12.89 -21.77 -20.64
N LYS A 281 -12.26 -22.24 -21.71
CA LYS A 281 -12.78 -22.04 -23.07
C LYS A 281 -14.05 -22.89 -23.29
N LYS A 282 -15.02 -22.37 -24.02
CA LYS A 282 -16.15 -23.17 -24.52
C LYS A 282 -15.69 -24.28 -25.46
N ASP A 283 -14.67 -24.01 -26.28
CA ASP A 283 -13.98 -24.98 -27.14
C ASP A 283 -12.49 -24.92 -26.88
N PRO A 284 -11.92 -25.80 -26.04
CA PRO A 284 -10.51 -25.82 -25.72
C PRO A 284 -9.60 -26.11 -26.92
N ASN A 285 -10.14 -26.72 -28.00
CA ASN A 285 -9.38 -27.01 -29.22
C ASN A 285 -9.31 -25.82 -30.18
N ALA A 286 -10.15 -24.82 -30.03
CA ALA A 286 -10.13 -23.62 -30.86
C ALA A 286 -8.97 -22.70 -30.50
N ALA A 287 -8.30 -22.15 -31.50
CA ALA A 287 -7.27 -21.14 -31.30
C ALA A 287 -7.83 -19.93 -30.57
N VAL A 288 -9.05 -19.52 -30.88
CA VAL A 288 -9.83 -18.46 -30.21
C VAL A 288 -11.20 -19.00 -29.84
N SER A 289 -11.61 -18.88 -28.58
CA SER A 289 -12.90 -19.29 -28.06
C SER A 289 -13.48 -18.26 -27.10
N GLU A 290 -14.79 -18.17 -27.00
CA GLU A 290 -15.44 -17.52 -25.85
C GLU A 290 -15.16 -18.33 -24.59
N ALA A 291 -15.20 -17.67 -23.42
CA ALA A 291 -15.19 -18.35 -22.13
C ALA A 291 -16.55 -18.99 -21.83
N ILE A 292 -16.58 -20.10 -21.06
CA ILE A 292 -17.82 -20.66 -20.50
C ILE A 292 -18.50 -19.59 -19.65
N GLU A 293 -17.74 -18.97 -18.73
CA GLU A 293 -18.17 -17.81 -17.93
C GLU A 293 -17.09 -16.72 -18.05
N PRO A 294 -17.42 -15.54 -18.61
CA PRO A 294 -16.47 -14.44 -18.67
C PRO A 294 -16.26 -13.81 -17.29
N ILE A 295 -15.07 -13.29 -17.05
CA ILE A 295 -14.74 -12.50 -15.85
C ILE A 295 -15.37 -11.10 -16.03
N VAL A 296 -16.40 -10.77 -15.24
CA VAL A 296 -17.11 -9.49 -15.34
C VAL A 296 -16.85 -8.65 -14.10
N TYR A 297 -16.37 -7.42 -14.29
CA TYR A 297 -16.21 -6.41 -13.24
C TYR A 297 -17.27 -5.33 -13.37
N TYR A 298 -17.62 -4.73 -12.23
CA TYR A 298 -18.63 -3.69 -12.15
C TYR A 298 -18.10 -2.47 -11.43
N LEU A 299 -18.12 -1.32 -12.12
CA LEU A 299 -17.77 -0.03 -11.53
C LEU A 299 -18.93 0.53 -10.72
N ASP A 300 -18.66 1.03 -9.53
CA ASP A 300 -19.58 1.76 -8.65
C ASP A 300 -20.31 2.86 -9.46
N ASN A 301 -21.63 2.77 -9.53
CA ASN A 301 -22.49 3.70 -10.26
C ASN A 301 -22.47 5.13 -9.68
N GLY A 302 -22.01 5.31 -8.44
CA GLY A 302 -21.76 6.61 -7.81
C GLY A 302 -20.47 7.32 -8.27
N THR A 303 -19.68 6.74 -9.17
CA THR A 303 -18.46 7.37 -9.69
C THR A 303 -18.80 8.54 -10.61
N PRO A 304 -18.28 9.76 -10.39
CA PRO A 304 -18.60 10.93 -11.20
C PRO A 304 -17.89 10.94 -12.56
N GLU A 305 -18.46 11.63 -13.55
CA GLU A 305 -17.75 12.01 -14.77
C GLU A 305 -16.76 13.15 -14.50
N PRO A 306 -15.65 13.25 -15.24
CA PRO A 306 -15.17 12.36 -16.33
C PRO A 306 -14.41 11.12 -15.83
N VAL A 307 -14.25 10.95 -14.54
CA VAL A 307 -13.48 9.84 -13.93
C VAL A 307 -14.11 8.48 -14.27
N ARG A 308 -15.45 8.39 -14.25
CA ARG A 308 -16.18 7.16 -14.61
C ARG A 308 -15.77 6.63 -15.98
N SER A 309 -15.80 7.49 -16.98
CA SER A 309 -15.42 7.13 -18.36
C SER A 309 -13.95 6.68 -18.44
N ALA A 310 -13.04 7.38 -17.77
CA ALA A 310 -11.62 7.03 -17.75
C ALA A 310 -11.38 5.66 -17.08
N LEU A 311 -12.05 5.38 -15.96
CA LEU A 311 -11.92 4.09 -15.26
C LEU A 311 -12.44 2.93 -16.10
N LEU A 312 -13.58 3.11 -16.78
CA LEU A 312 -14.14 2.10 -17.68
C LEU A 312 -13.22 1.83 -18.87
N GLU A 313 -12.68 2.88 -19.48
CA GLU A 313 -11.76 2.76 -20.62
C GLU A 313 -10.50 1.99 -20.21
N GLY A 314 -9.81 2.44 -19.15
CA GLY A 314 -8.55 1.81 -18.71
C GLY A 314 -8.76 0.36 -18.24
N GLY A 315 -9.83 0.07 -17.50
CA GLY A 315 -10.11 -1.28 -17.04
C GLY A 315 -10.39 -2.27 -18.18
N LYS A 316 -11.03 -1.82 -19.25
CA LYS A 316 -11.32 -2.66 -20.44
C LYS A 316 -10.06 -3.09 -21.19
N TRP A 317 -8.92 -2.46 -20.98
CA TRP A 317 -7.66 -2.87 -21.63
C TRP A 317 -7.28 -4.33 -21.34
N TRP A 318 -7.66 -4.88 -20.19
CA TRP A 318 -7.38 -6.28 -19.86
C TRP A 318 -7.96 -7.27 -20.87
N ASN A 319 -9.07 -6.95 -21.56
CA ASN A 319 -9.58 -7.84 -22.61
C ASN A 319 -8.56 -8.11 -23.71
N GLN A 320 -7.69 -7.14 -24.03
CA GLN A 320 -6.60 -7.32 -25.00
C GLN A 320 -5.61 -8.42 -24.56
N ALA A 321 -5.36 -8.58 -23.27
CA ALA A 321 -4.48 -9.62 -22.76
C ALA A 321 -5.15 -11.01 -22.81
N PHE A 322 -6.46 -11.08 -22.55
CA PHE A 322 -7.22 -12.32 -22.68
C PHE A 322 -7.39 -12.72 -24.14
N GLU A 323 -7.56 -11.78 -25.06
CA GLU A 323 -7.55 -12.04 -26.51
C GLU A 323 -6.21 -12.61 -26.97
N ALA A 324 -5.08 -12.05 -26.47
CA ALA A 324 -3.74 -12.58 -26.73
C ALA A 324 -3.52 -14.00 -26.18
N ALA A 325 -4.29 -14.42 -25.17
CA ALA A 325 -4.32 -15.78 -24.62
C ALA A 325 -5.33 -16.71 -25.33
N GLY A 326 -5.94 -16.26 -26.45
CA GLY A 326 -6.86 -17.05 -27.26
C GLY A 326 -8.31 -17.06 -26.74
N TYR A 327 -8.73 -16.06 -26.00
CA TYR A 327 -10.12 -15.86 -25.58
C TYR A 327 -10.77 -14.73 -26.39
N LYS A 328 -12.10 -14.83 -26.54
CA LYS A 328 -12.92 -13.76 -27.10
C LYS A 328 -13.83 -13.21 -26.00
N ASP A 329 -13.79 -11.91 -25.77
CA ASP A 329 -14.65 -11.18 -24.82
C ASP A 329 -14.67 -11.79 -23.40
N ALA A 330 -13.58 -12.42 -22.97
CA ALA A 330 -13.51 -13.14 -21.70
C ALA A 330 -13.36 -12.22 -20.47
N PHE A 331 -12.91 -10.98 -20.68
CA PHE A 331 -12.89 -9.96 -19.64
C PHE A 331 -13.81 -8.80 -20.02
N GLN A 332 -14.73 -8.45 -19.11
CA GLN A 332 -15.72 -7.41 -19.34
C GLN A 332 -15.76 -6.44 -18.16
N LEU A 333 -15.91 -5.15 -18.45
CA LEU A 333 -16.13 -4.12 -17.44
C LEU A 333 -17.41 -3.34 -17.74
N LYS A 334 -18.32 -3.28 -16.77
CA LYS A 334 -19.63 -2.68 -16.85
C LYS A 334 -19.87 -1.71 -15.70
N ILE A 335 -20.91 -0.90 -15.77
CA ILE A 335 -21.42 -0.15 -14.62
C ILE A 335 -22.32 -1.08 -13.81
N LEU A 336 -22.23 -1.01 -12.47
CA LEU A 336 -23.08 -1.80 -11.60
C LEU A 336 -24.55 -1.39 -11.82
N PRO A 337 -25.46 -2.35 -12.13
CA PRO A 337 -26.88 -2.05 -12.24
C PRO A 337 -27.44 -1.44 -10.94
N ASP A 338 -28.43 -0.56 -11.06
CA ASP A 338 -29.00 0.14 -9.90
C ASP A 338 -29.72 -0.81 -8.92
N ASP A 339 -30.21 -1.94 -9.41
CA ASP A 339 -30.86 -2.99 -8.63
C ASP A 339 -29.90 -4.07 -8.09
N ALA A 340 -28.62 -4.05 -8.50
CA ALA A 340 -27.60 -4.96 -8.02
C ALA A 340 -27.01 -4.51 -6.68
N ASP A 341 -26.76 -5.47 -5.81
CA ASP A 341 -26.09 -5.19 -4.54
C ASP A 341 -24.60 -5.52 -4.64
N PRO A 342 -23.70 -4.56 -4.40
CA PRO A 342 -22.23 -4.81 -4.45
C PRO A 342 -21.75 -5.80 -3.40
N MET A 343 -22.56 -6.13 -2.40
CA MET A 343 -22.24 -7.14 -1.38
C MET A 343 -22.47 -8.57 -1.87
N ASP A 344 -23.27 -8.76 -2.90
CA ASP A 344 -23.45 -10.08 -3.51
C ASP A 344 -22.13 -10.58 -4.09
N VAL A 345 -21.70 -11.77 -3.69
CA VAL A 345 -20.41 -12.36 -4.08
C VAL A 345 -20.26 -12.54 -5.59
N ARG A 346 -21.36 -12.62 -6.32
CA ARG A 346 -21.38 -12.77 -7.77
C ARG A 346 -20.90 -11.55 -8.56
N TYR A 347 -20.72 -10.39 -7.91
CA TYR A 347 -20.25 -9.17 -8.55
C TYR A 347 -18.81 -8.85 -8.12
N ASN A 348 -17.85 -8.88 -9.06
CA ASN A 348 -16.54 -8.24 -8.86
C ASN A 348 -16.73 -6.73 -8.92
N VAL A 349 -16.22 -5.99 -7.92
CA VAL A 349 -16.56 -4.56 -7.80
C VAL A 349 -15.35 -3.67 -7.80
N ILE A 350 -15.51 -2.49 -8.41
CA ILE A 350 -14.57 -1.37 -8.36
C ILE A 350 -15.26 -0.23 -7.60
N GLN A 351 -14.83 0.03 -6.37
CA GLN A 351 -15.42 1.03 -5.51
C GLN A 351 -14.71 2.38 -5.61
N TRP A 352 -15.51 3.44 -5.70
CA TRP A 352 -15.06 4.81 -5.58
C TRP A 352 -15.11 5.27 -4.12
N VAL A 353 -13.95 5.56 -3.49
CA VAL A 353 -13.85 5.77 -2.05
C VAL A 353 -13.37 7.19 -1.74
N HIS A 354 -14.10 7.89 -0.88
CA HIS A 354 -13.72 9.21 -0.36
C HIS A 354 -12.91 9.08 0.94
N ARG A 355 -11.84 9.86 1.04
CA ARG A 355 -10.94 9.88 2.20
C ARG A 355 -10.60 11.31 2.60
N SER A 356 -10.25 11.52 3.87
CA SER A 356 -9.84 12.85 4.39
C SER A 356 -8.52 13.35 3.82
N THR A 357 -7.66 12.41 3.46
CA THR A 357 -6.34 12.68 2.88
C THR A 357 -6.16 11.80 1.66
N ARG A 358 -5.28 12.23 0.77
CA ARG A 358 -4.84 11.37 -0.32
C ARG A 358 -4.18 10.12 0.25
N GLY A 359 -4.65 8.97 -0.19
CA GLY A 359 -4.10 7.67 0.11
C GLY A 359 -3.85 6.87 -1.17
N TRP A 360 -3.43 5.63 -1.02
CA TRP A 360 -3.25 4.71 -2.14
C TRP A 360 -4.56 4.03 -2.53
N SER A 361 -4.70 3.69 -3.80
CA SER A 361 -5.70 2.73 -4.29
C SER A 361 -5.17 1.31 -4.06
N TYR A 362 -6.03 0.32 -4.06
CA TYR A 362 -5.62 -1.07 -3.95
C TYR A 362 -6.65 -2.02 -4.57
N GLY A 363 -6.15 -3.11 -5.16
CA GLY A 363 -6.93 -4.28 -5.52
C GLY A 363 -6.74 -5.38 -4.49
N ALA A 364 -7.83 -6.01 -4.06
CA ALA A 364 -7.84 -7.17 -3.21
C ALA A 364 -8.80 -8.22 -3.79
N SER A 365 -8.61 -9.48 -3.46
CA SER A 365 -9.47 -10.56 -3.93
C SER A 365 -9.97 -11.37 -2.76
N VAL A 366 -11.20 -11.82 -2.84
CA VAL A 366 -11.74 -12.91 -2.00
C VAL A 366 -11.31 -14.22 -2.66
N VAL A 367 -10.52 -14.99 -1.95
CA VAL A 367 -9.88 -16.22 -2.45
C VAL A 367 -10.38 -17.43 -1.67
N ASP A 368 -10.55 -18.56 -2.35
CA ASP A 368 -10.73 -19.83 -1.67
C ASP A 368 -9.37 -20.35 -1.14
N PRO A 369 -9.14 -20.34 0.19
CA PRO A 369 -7.85 -20.77 0.76
C PRO A 369 -7.58 -22.29 0.58
N ARG A 370 -8.51 -23.06 0.05
CA ARG A 370 -8.29 -24.48 -0.28
C ARG A 370 -7.57 -24.66 -1.61
N SER A 371 -7.87 -23.78 -2.58
CA SER A 371 -7.46 -23.96 -3.99
C SER A 371 -6.66 -22.79 -4.58
N GLY A 372 -6.80 -21.56 -4.04
CA GLY A 372 -6.27 -20.35 -4.65
C GLY A 372 -7.17 -19.78 -5.76
N GLU A 373 -8.41 -20.28 -5.89
CA GLU A 373 -9.42 -19.72 -6.81
C GLU A 373 -9.87 -18.33 -6.32
N ILE A 374 -9.84 -17.33 -7.18
CA ILE A 374 -10.39 -16.00 -6.89
C ILE A 374 -11.90 -16.04 -7.11
N LEU A 375 -12.65 -15.83 -6.03
CA LEU A 375 -14.11 -15.85 -6.02
C LEU A 375 -14.71 -14.49 -6.31
N LYS A 376 -14.03 -13.41 -5.90
CA LYS A 376 -14.47 -12.03 -6.10
C LYS A 376 -13.30 -11.07 -6.09
N GLY A 377 -13.18 -10.25 -7.11
CA GLY A 377 -12.30 -9.10 -7.13
C GLY A 377 -12.92 -7.89 -6.42
N HIS A 378 -12.12 -7.15 -5.65
CA HIS A 378 -12.54 -5.95 -4.94
C HIS A 378 -11.48 -4.86 -5.08
N VAL A 379 -11.77 -3.87 -5.90
CA VAL A 379 -10.88 -2.72 -6.14
C VAL A 379 -11.39 -1.51 -5.37
N SER A 380 -10.50 -0.79 -4.69
CA SER A 380 -10.77 0.47 -3.99
C SER A 380 -9.97 1.61 -4.60
N LEU A 381 -10.64 2.59 -5.20
CA LEU A 381 -10.04 3.74 -5.85
C LEU A 381 -10.30 5.02 -5.04
N GLY A 382 -9.22 5.69 -4.62
CA GLY A 382 -9.33 6.91 -3.82
C GLY A 382 -9.65 8.14 -4.67
N SER A 383 -10.73 8.85 -4.33
CA SER A 383 -11.23 10.02 -5.08
C SER A 383 -10.27 11.21 -5.13
N LEU A 384 -9.34 11.32 -4.19
CA LEU A 384 -8.35 12.40 -4.18
C LEU A 384 -7.16 12.13 -5.10
N ARG A 385 -7.07 10.93 -5.70
CA ARG A 385 -5.95 10.59 -6.58
C ARG A 385 -5.89 11.50 -7.80
N ILE A 386 -7.00 11.69 -8.49
CA ILE A 386 -7.06 12.56 -9.68
C ILE A 386 -6.63 13.99 -9.39
N ARG A 387 -6.96 14.52 -8.20
CA ARG A 387 -6.54 15.88 -7.80
C ARG A 387 -5.02 15.99 -7.67
N GLN A 388 -4.38 14.92 -7.23
CA GLN A 388 -2.93 14.86 -7.14
C GLN A 388 -2.27 14.82 -8.52
N ASP A 389 -2.80 13.99 -9.43
CA ASP A 389 -2.28 13.92 -10.80
C ASP A 389 -2.48 15.24 -11.55
N PHE A 390 -3.61 15.93 -11.28
CA PHE A 390 -3.85 17.30 -11.77
C PHE A 390 -2.79 18.29 -11.24
N MET A 391 -2.44 18.24 -9.95
CA MET A 391 -1.41 19.11 -9.37
C MET A 391 -0.01 18.85 -9.96
N ILE A 392 0.31 17.61 -10.33
CA ILE A 392 1.55 17.29 -11.05
C ILE A 392 1.55 17.97 -12.41
N ALA A 393 0.49 17.80 -13.19
CA ALA A 393 0.34 18.41 -14.49
C ALA A 393 0.41 19.94 -14.40
N GLN A 394 -0.26 20.53 -13.40
CA GLN A 394 -0.22 21.97 -13.13
C GLN A 394 1.20 22.48 -12.85
N ALA A 395 1.95 21.77 -12.02
CA ALA A 395 3.34 22.14 -11.69
C ALA A 395 4.28 22.05 -12.90
N LEU A 396 3.96 21.18 -13.87
CA LEU A 396 4.72 21.01 -15.13
C LEU A 396 4.28 21.95 -16.24
N THR A 397 3.06 22.48 -16.15
CA THR A 397 2.53 23.42 -17.14
C THR A 397 3.10 24.82 -16.89
N ASN A 398 3.75 25.39 -17.89
CA ASN A 398 4.26 26.74 -17.79
C ASN A 398 3.09 27.73 -17.77
N GLN A 399 2.92 28.44 -16.63
CA GLN A 399 1.92 29.49 -16.46
C GLN A 399 0.50 29.07 -16.88
N PRO A 400 -0.10 28.04 -16.26
CA PRO A 400 -1.34 27.43 -16.74
C PRO A 400 -2.51 28.40 -16.82
N TYR A 401 -2.53 29.46 -16.01
CA TYR A 401 -3.63 30.43 -15.95
C TYR A 401 -3.27 31.83 -16.45
N ALA A 402 -2.14 31.99 -17.17
CA ALA A 402 -1.76 33.29 -17.75
C ALA A 402 -2.79 33.89 -18.72
N ASN A 403 -3.59 33.05 -19.39
CA ASN A 403 -4.60 33.43 -20.36
C ASN A 403 -6.06 33.30 -19.83
N GLY A 404 -6.24 33.09 -18.55
CA GLY A 404 -7.56 32.97 -17.92
C GLY A 404 -7.71 31.71 -17.04
N ASP A 405 -8.77 31.73 -16.20
CA ASP A 405 -9.00 30.69 -15.16
C ASP A 405 -9.64 29.40 -15.68
N ASP A 406 -10.01 29.35 -16.97
CA ASP A 406 -10.68 28.21 -17.62
C ASP A 406 -9.74 27.25 -18.36
N GLN A 407 -8.42 27.34 -18.10
CA GLN A 407 -7.36 26.58 -18.78
C GLN A 407 -7.06 25.20 -18.13
N ASP A 408 -8.05 24.56 -17.53
CA ASP A 408 -7.87 23.29 -16.80
C ASP A 408 -7.67 22.06 -17.70
N ASN A 409 -8.11 22.09 -18.95
CA ASN A 409 -8.20 20.93 -19.84
C ASN A 409 -6.89 20.15 -20.02
N PRO A 410 -5.73 20.76 -20.35
CA PRO A 410 -4.50 19.98 -20.56
C PRO A 410 -4.08 19.20 -19.31
N MET A 411 -4.25 19.81 -18.15
CA MET A 411 -3.90 19.21 -16.85
C MET A 411 -4.87 18.09 -16.48
N LEU A 412 -6.16 18.28 -16.76
CA LEU A 412 -7.21 17.27 -16.54
C LEU A 412 -6.98 16.05 -17.43
N GLU A 413 -6.63 16.23 -18.70
CA GLU A 413 -6.38 15.11 -19.63
C GLU A 413 -5.18 14.26 -19.18
N MET A 414 -4.08 14.87 -18.72
CA MET A 414 -2.96 14.14 -18.15
C MET A 414 -3.39 13.35 -16.89
N ALA A 415 -4.19 13.96 -16.02
CA ALA A 415 -4.70 13.31 -14.83
C ALA A 415 -5.62 12.13 -15.19
N LEU A 416 -6.49 12.28 -16.18
CA LEU A 416 -7.37 11.21 -16.66
C LEU A 416 -6.59 10.07 -17.32
N ALA A 417 -5.51 10.38 -18.07
CA ALA A 417 -4.62 9.35 -18.62
C ALA A 417 -4.01 8.47 -17.49
N ARG A 418 -3.60 9.09 -16.39
CA ARG A 418 -3.13 8.34 -15.21
C ARG A 418 -4.25 7.52 -14.56
N ILE A 419 -5.49 8.04 -14.50
CA ILE A 419 -6.64 7.31 -13.96
C ILE A 419 -6.97 6.08 -14.80
N ARG A 420 -6.86 6.15 -16.14
CA ARG A 420 -7.01 4.99 -17.04
C ARG A 420 -6.00 3.89 -16.68
N GLN A 421 -4.74 4.26 -16.58
CA GLN A 421 -3.67 3.32 -16.23
C GLN A 421 -3.85 2.76 -14.82
N LEU A 422 -4.28 3.58 -13.85
CA LEU A 422 -4.55 3.14 -12.47
C LEU A 422 -5.70 2.13 -12.42
N SER A 423 -6.76 2.33 -13.21
CA SER A 423 -7.86 1.36 -13.31
C SER A 423 -7.36 -0.01 -13.76
N ALA A 424 -6.57 -0.04 -14.84
CA ALA A 424 -5.97 -1.30 -15.31
C ALA A 424 -5.07 -1.92 -14.25
N HIS A 425 -4.23 -1.12 -13.58
CA HIS A 425 -3.30 -1.57 -12.54
C HIS A 425 -4.02 -2.28 -11.36
N GLU A 426 -4.99 -1.62 -10.75
CA GLU A 426 -5.69 -2.18 -9.58
C GLU A 426 -6.55 -3.40 -9.93
N ILE A 427 -7.12 -3.44 -11.13
CA ILE A 427 -7.80 -4.64 -11.65
C ILE A 427 -6.80 -5.79 -11.81
N GLY A 428 -5.58 -5.53 -12.29
CA GLY A 428 -4.54 -6.53 -12.45
C GLY A 428 -4.21 -7.30 -11.17
N HIS A 429 -4.20 -6.62 -10.03
CA HIS A 429 -4.03 -7.29 -8.73
C HIS A 429 -5.18 -8.25 -8.43
N THR A 430 -6.39 -7.88 -8.77
CA THR A 430 -7.57 -8.72 -8.56
C THR A 430 -7.74 -9.83 -9.60
N LEU A 431 -6.94 -9.80 -10.66
CA LEU A 431 -6.76 -10.89 -11.62
C LEU A 431 -5.62 -11.84 -11.24
N GLY A 432 -4.93 -11.60 -10.13
CA GLY A 432 -3.86 -12.46 -9.63
C GLY A 432 -2.45 -12.04 -10.03
N PHE A 433 -2.21 -10.78 -10.42
CA PHE A 433 -0.88 -10.30 -10.84
C PHE A 433 -0.25 -9.38 -9.82
N THR A 434 1.05 -9.55 -9.59
CA THR A 434 1.88 -8.68 -8.76
C THR A 434 2.55 -7.60 -9.60
N HIS A 435 3.18 -6.61 -8.95
CA HIS A 435 3.94 -5.58 -9.64
C HIS A 435 5.12 -6.15 -10.45
N ASN A 436 5.40 -5.52 -11.58
CA ASN A 436 6.63 -5.72 -12.34
C ASN A 436 7.39 -4.39 -12.47
N PHE A 437 8.30 -4.12 -11.55
CA PHE A 437 9.11 -2.90 -11.52
C PHE A 437 10.30 -2.90 -12.48
N ALA A 438 10.48 -3.93 -13.28
CA ALA A 438 11.49 -3.98 -14.35
C ALA A 438 10.88 -3.77 -15.74
N ALA A 439 9.57 -3.50 -15.81
CA ALA A 439 8.88 -3.33 -17.09
C ALA A 439 9.26 -2.03 -17.82
N SER A 440 9.57 -0.96 -17.08
CA SER A 440 9.99 0.35 -17.59
C SER A 440 11.20 0.30 -18.51
N VAL A 441 12.11 -0.66 -18.31
CA VAL A 441 13.32 -0.85 -19.14
C VAL A 441 12.98 -1.18 -20.60
N LYS A 442 11.81 -1.77 -20.84
CA LYS A 442 11.32 -2.13 -22.16
C LYS A 442 10.00 -1.41 -22.48
N ASP A 443 10.06 -0.13 -22.68
CA ASP A 443 8.99 0.67 -23.28
C ASP A 443 7.60 0.53 -22.62
N ARG A 444 7.53 0.68 -21.28
CA ARG A 444 6.29 0.63 -20.52
C ARG A 444 5.53 -0.69 -20.72
N ALA A 445 6.26 -1.80 -20.66
CA ALA A 445 5.75 -3.11 -21.02
C ALA A 445 4.64 -3.66 -20.11
N SER A 446 4.30 -3.00 -19.00
CA SER A 446 3.29 -3.49 -18.05
C SER A 446 2.50 -2.38 -17.39
N VAL A 447 1.16 -2.56 -17.29
CA VAL A 447 0.31 -1.73 -16.43
C VAL A 447 0.56 -2.04 -14.94
N MET A 448 1.20 -3.17 -14.61
CA MET A 448 1.56 -3.55 -13.23
C MET A 448 2.82 -2.88 -12.74
N ASP A 449 3.41 -1.95 -13.49
CA ASP A 449 4.45 -1.04 -13.04
C ASP A 449 3.85 0.24 -12.42
N TYR A 450 4.71 1.03 -11.75
CA TYR A 450 4.37 2.38 -11.31
C TYR A 450 5.03 3.39 -12.26
N PRO A 451 4.32 3.85 -13.29
CA PRO A 451 4.90 4.75 -14.26
C PRO A 451 5.02 6.18 -13.70
N HIS A 452 6.19 6.81 -13.88
CA HIS A 452 6.31 8.26 -13.84
C HIS A 452 5.73 8.85 -15.15
N PRO A 453 5.15 10.06 -15.18
CA PRO A 453 4.76 10.66 -16.44
C PRO A 453 5.98 10.82 -17.35
N THR A 454 5.89 10.35 -18.57
CA THR A 454 6.92 10.61 -19.58
C THR A 454 6.76 12.03 -20.10
N LEU A 455 7.81 12.79 -19.94
CA LEU A 455 7.83 14.21 -20.29
C LEU A 455 8.78 14.41 -21.50
N ALA A 456 8.37 15.23 -22.43
CA ALA A 456 9.23 15.61 -23.56
C ALA A 456 9.50 17.12 -23.52
N ILE A 457 10.65 17.53 -24.06
CA ILE A 457 10.97 18.94 -24.29
C ILE A 457 10.83 19.20 -25.79
N LYS A 458 9.84 20.03 -26.18
CA LYS A 458 9.57 20.42 -27.55
C LYS A 458 9.69 21.95 -27.65
N ASP A 459 10.58 22.43 -28.45
CA ASP A 459 10.81 23.89 -28.65
C ASP A 459 11.01 24.67 -27.33
N GLY A 460 11.73 24.06 -26.37
CA GLY A 460 12.00 24.64 -25.06
C GLY A 460 10.79 24.61 -24.09
N GLN A 461 9.68 23.98 -24.45
CA GLN A 461 8.49 23.80 -23.63
C GLN A 461 8.32 22.33 -23.21
N ILE A 462 7.71 22.12 -22.04
CA ILE A 462 7.40 20.78 -21.53
C ILE A 462 6.14 20.27 -22.20
N SER A 463 6.22 19.08 -22.81
CA SER A 463 5.07 18.35 -23.35
C SER A 463 4.83 17.08 -22.55
N TYR A 464 3.58 16.86 -22.13
CA TYR A 464 3.10 15.65 -21.46
C TYR A 464 1.98 14.95 -22.23
N GLU A 465 1.90 15.20 -23.54
CA GLU A 465 0.89 14.64 -24.44
C GLU A 465 0.81 13.09 -24.35
N ASN A 466 1.97 12.43 -24.23
CA ASN A 466 2.09 10.97 -24.10
C ASN A 466 2.60 10.56 -22.71
N ALA A 467 2.18 11.28 -21.67
CA ALA A 467 2.67 11.04 -20.31
C ALA A 467 2.47 9.60 -19.83
N TYR A 468 1.40 8.97 -20.23
CA TYR A 468 1.08 7.57 -19.86
C TYR A 468 0.73 6.76 -21.10
N ALA A 469 1.12 5.48 -21.09
CA ALA A 469 0.78 4.53 -22.15
C ALA A 469 -0.74 4.26 -22.19
N VAL A 470 -1.24 3.93 -23.37
CA VAL A 470 -2.62 3.51 -23.62
C VAL A 470 -2.65 2.03 -23.99
N GLY A 471 -3.59 1.29 -23.44
CA GLY A 471 -3.72 -0.15 -23.68
C GLY A 471 -2.93 -0.99 -22.68
N ILE A 472 -3.00 -2.31 -22.87
CA ILE A 472 -2.32 -3.30 -22.02
C ILE A 472 -0.88 -3.50 -22.48
N GLY A 473 0.03 -3.72 -21.54
CA GLY A 473 1.45 -3.95 -21.86
C GLY A 473 1.72 -5.37 -22.41
N ASP A 474 2.84 -5.52 -23.11
CA ASP A 474 3.23 -6.83 -23.66
C ASP A 474 3.57 -7.85 -22.58
N TRP A 475 4.14 -7.40 -21.45
CA TRP A 475 4.35 -8.24 -20.27
C TRP A 475 3.03 -8.71 -19.65
N ASP A 476 2.01 -7.86 -19.62
CA ASP A 476 0.71 -8.22 -19.05
C ASP A 476 0.05 -9.35 -19.89
N LYS A 477 0.23 -9.31 -21.21
CA LYS A 477 -0.20 -10.41 -22.11
C LYS A 477 0.52 -11.72 -21.78
N VAL A 478 1.81 -11.67 -21.44
CA VAL A 478 2.58 -12.85 -21.01
C VAL A 478 2.04 -13.40 -19.70
N SER A 479 1.81 -12.53 -18.70
CA SER A 479 1.29 -12.94 -17.41
C SER A 479 -0.11 -13.56 -17.52
N VAL A 480 -0.99 -13.01 -18.35
CA VAL A 480 -2.32 -13.58 -18.63
C VAL A 480 -2.20 -14.91 -19.37
N LYS A 481 -1.35 -15.03 -20.39
CA LYS A 481 -1.10 -16.31 -21.06
C LYS A 481 -0.64 -17.38 -20.07
N TYR A 482 0.31 -17.05 -19.19
CA TYR A 482 0.76 -17.99 -18.17
C TYR A 482 -0.35 -18.42 -17.22
N ALA A 483 -1.10 -17.47 -16.67
CA ALA A 483 -2.09 -17.75 -15.65
C ALA A 483 -3.39 -18.37 -16.20
N TYR A 484 -3.81 -17.99 -17.41
CA TYR A 484 -5.17 -18.24 -17.89
C TYR A 484 -5.26 -19.03 -19.19
N SER A 485 -4.15 -19.37 -19.90
CA SER A 485 -4.26 -20.21 -21.08
C SER A 485 -4.88 -21.56 -20.75
N ASP A 486 -5.82 -21.98 -21.57
CA ASP A 486 -6.46 -23.28 -21.54
C ASP A 486 -5.92 -24.10 -22.71
N PHE A 487 -5.40 -25.30 -22.42
CA PHE A 487 -4.70 -26.13 -23.39
C PHE A 487 -5.54 -27.33 -23.79
N PRO A 488 -5.51 -27.72 -25.07
CA PRO A 488 -6.18 -28.94 -25.52
C PRO A 488 -5.66 -30.19 -24.80
N GLU A 489 -6.49 -31.23 -24.74
CA GLU A 489 -6.11 -32.53 -24.20
C GLU A 489 -4.87 -33.09 -24.90
N GLY A 490 -3.94 -33.64 -24.13
CA GLY A 490 -2.67 -34.20 -24.63
C GLY A 490 -1.51 -33.21 -24.76
N ILE A 491 -1.71 -31.93 -24.52
CA ILE A 491 -0.62 -30.94 -24.44
C ILE A 491 0.07 -31.05 -23.07
N ASP A 492 1.40 -31.12 -23.07
CA ASP A 492 2.16 -30.95 -21.83
C ASP A 492 2.08 -29.48 -21.36
N GLU A 493 1.19 -29.22 -20.42
CA GLU A 493 0.98 -27.87 -19.85
C GLU A 493 2.28 -27.29 -19.33
N THR A 494 3.11 -28.07 -18.62
CA THR A 494 4.37 -27.58 -18.03
C THR A 494 5.33 -27.09 -19.11
N ALA A 495 5.46 -27.83 -20.19
CA ALA A 495 6.30 -27.45 -21.32
C ALA A 495 5.74 -26.20 -22.04
N ALA A 496 4.43 -26.13 -22.27
CA ALA A 496 3.78 -25.01 -22.93
C ALA A 496 3.91 -23.70 -22.09
N LEU A 497 3.70 -23.77 -20.79
CA LEU A 497 3.87 -22.65 -19.88
C LEU A 497 5.33 -22.17 -19.80
N ASN A 498 6.29 -23.10 -19.76
CA ASN A 498 7.70 -22.75 -19.83
C ASN A 498 8.08 -22.05 -21.14
N GLN A 499 7.52 -22.50 -22.27
CA GLN A 499 7.74 -21.88 -23.57
C GLN A 499 7.26 -20.43 -23.59
N ILE A 500 6.08 -20.11 -23.02
CA ILE A 500 5.56 -18.73 -22.91
C ILE A 500 6.57 -17.82 -22.18
N LEU A 501 7.13 -18.28 -21.07
CA LEU A 501 8.09 -17.51 -20.28
C LEU A 501 9.44 -17.38 -20.99
N GLU A 502 9.89 -18.41 -21.67
CA GLU A 502 11.14 -18.41 -22.43
C GLU A 502 11.07 -17.45 -23.63
N GLU A 503 9.99 -17.48 -24.40
CA GLU A 503 9.74 -16.55 -25.50
C GLU A 503 9.74 -15.09 -25.00
N SER A 504 9.12 -14.84 -23.84
CA SER A 504 9.11 -13.53 -23.19
C SER A 504 10.52 -13.07 -22.80
N TYR A 505 11.32 -13.96 -22.21
CA TYR A 505 12.72 -13.69 -21.86
C TYR A 505 13.55 -13.35 -23.11
N GLN A 506 13.44 -14.13 -24.18
CA GLN A 506 14.13 -13.90 -25.46
C GLN A 506 13.67 -12.59 -26.11
N ALA A 507 12.41 -12.19 -25.93
CA ALA A 507 11.92 -10.89 -26.36
C ALA A 507 12.47 -9.73 -25.50
N GLY A 508 13.24 -10.01 -24.44
CA GLY A 508 13.89 -9.03 -23.58
C GLY A 508 13.00 -8.46 -22.47
N HIS A 509 11.87 -9.10 -22.16
CA HIS A 509 11.09 -8.73 -20.98
C HIS A 509 11.80 -9.18 -19.70
N ARG A 510 11.64 -8.39 -18.65
CA ARG A 510 12.17 -8.67 -17.32
C ARG A 510 11.04 -8.62 -16.31
N PHE A 511 11.19 -9.41 -15.25
CA PHE A 511 10.25 -9.40 -14.14
C PHE A 511 10.99 -9.33 -12.81
N ILE A 512 10.73 -8.26 -12.05
CA ILE A 512 11.22 -8.07 -10.67
C ILE A 512 10.11 -7.44 -9.84
N ALA A 513 9.78 -8.09 -8.73
CA ALA A 513 8.68 -7.72 -7.85
C ALA A 513 9.10 -6.79 -6.69
N ASP A 514 8.14 -6.46 -5.84
CA ASP A 514 8.24 -5.51 -4.71
C ASP A 514 9.41 -5.76 -3.76
N ARG A 515 9.66 -7.03 -3.43
CA ARG A 515 10.69 -7.40 -2.47
C ARG A 515 12.08 -6.88 -2.84
N ASP A 516 12.39 -6.85 -4.13
CA ASP A 516 13.69 -6.44 -4.66
C ASP A 516 13.69 -4.96 -5.09
N ALA A 517 12.54 -4.42 -5.49
CA ALA A 517 12.40 -3.06 -5.98
C ALA A 517 12.22 -2.00 -4.87
N ARG A 518 11.48 -2.31 -3.79
CA ARG A 518 11.10 -1.31 -2.77
C ARG A 518 12.14 -0.97 -1.70
N PRO A 519 13.05 -1.86 -1.27
CA PRO A 519 13.99 -1.51 -0.21
C PRO A 519 14.96 -0.41 -0.65
N ILE A 520 15.19 0.59 0.21
CA ILE A 520 16.18 1.68 0.00
C ILE A 520 17.59 1.10 -0.26
N GLY A 521 17.91 0.00 0.43
CA GLY A 521 19.14 -0.77 0.22
C GLY A 521 19.10 -1.72 -0.99
N GLY A 522 18.04 -1.71 -1.80
CA GLY A 522 17.87 -2.57 -2.98
C GLY A 522 19.07 -2.52 -3.93
N ALA A 523 19.31 -3.65 -4.61
CA ALA A 523 20.49 -3.81 -5.46
C ALA A 523 20.16 -3.87 -6.95
N HIS A 524 18.91 -4.13 -7.34
CA HIS A 524 18.56 -4.37 -8.73
C HIS A 524 18.56 -3.08 -9.55
N PRO A 525 19.41 -2.96 -10.60
CA PRO A 525 19.62 -1.71 -11.33
C PRO A 525 18.46 -1.29 -12.22
N TYR A 526 17.57 -2.22 -12.55
CA TYR A 526 16.47 -2.03 -13.51
C TYR A 526 15.09 -2.20 -12.86
N ALA A 527 15.02 -2.35 -11.54
CA ALA A 527 13.75 -2.50 -10.85
C ALA A 527 13.54 -1.34 -9.90
N HIS A 528 12.67 -0.42 -10.30
CA HIS A 528 12.47 0.82 -9.57
C HIS A 528 11.03 1.30 -9.72
N LEU A 529 10.53 2.00 -8.70
CA LEU A 529 9.20 2.60 -8.70
C LEU A 529 9.26 4.00 -9.32
N TRP A 530 8.28 4.33 -10.15
CA TRP A 530 8.11 5.68 -10.68
C TRP A 530 9.29 6.12 -11.56
N ASP A 531 9.72 5.23 -12.43
CA ASP A 531 10.76 5.49 -13.40
C ASP A 531 10.25 5.35 -14.85
N ASN A 532 11.09 5.73 -15.78
CA ASN A 532 10.93 5.53 -17.21
C ASN A 532 12.29 5.25 -17.84
N GLY A 533 12.25 4.74 -19.05
CA GLY A 533 13.43 4.58 -19.89
C GLY A 533 14.36 3.45 -19.49
N LYS A 534 15.45 3.32 -20.23
CA LYS A 534 16.38 2.19 -20.12
C LYS A 534 17.44 2.37 -19.04
N THR A 535 17.80 3.61 -18.74
CA THR A 535 18.82 3.91 -17.73
C THR A 535 18.36 5.00 -16.79
N ALA A 536 18.51 4.75 -15.50
CA ALA A 536 18.13 5.69 -14.45
C ALA A 536 18.93 7.00 -14.53
N VAL A 537 20.18 6.98 -15.00
CA VAL A 537 21.01 8.18 -15.12
C VAL A 537 20.51 9.10 -16.23
N GLU A 538 20.17 8.54 -17.39
CA GLU A 538 19.64 9.34 -18.51
C GLU A 538 18.32 9.99 -18.14
N GLU A 539 17.39 9.23 -17.58
CA GLU A 539 16.08 9.74 -17.15
C GLU A 539 16.23 10.80 -16.05
N PHE A 540 17.11 10.57 -15.08
CA PHE A 540 17.40 11.56 -14.05
C PHE A 540 17.88 12.89 -14.61
N ASN A 541 18.84 12.87 -15.54
CA ASN A 541 19.37 14.08 -16.17
C ASN A 541 18.28 14.79 -17.00
N HIS A 542 17.48 14.02 -17.73
CA HIS A 542 16.33 14.54 -18.47
C HIS A 542 15.33 15.25 -17.55
N LEU A 543 14.98 14.63 -16.42
CA LEU A 543 14.05 15.27 -15.47
C LEU A 543 14.64 16.48 -14.76
N LEU A 544 15.95 16.57 -14.57
CA LEU A 544 16.58 17.81 -14.10
C LEU A 544 16.42 18.94 -15.11
N GLU A 545 16.54 18.65 -16.42
CA GLU A 545 16.31 19.64 -17.47
C GLU A 545 14.83 20.09 -17.50
N VAL A 546 13.88 19.15 -17.49
CA VAL A 546 12.45 19.44 -17.38
C VAL A 546 12.15 20.31 -16.15
N ARG A 547 12.68 19.92 -15.00
CA ARG A 547 12.52 20.66 -13.74
C ARG A 547 13.07 22.09 -13.86
N GLN A 548 14.23 22.26 -14.49
CA GLN A 548 14.85 23.58 -14.65
C GLN A 548 13.96 24.50 -15.52
N ILE A 549 13.39 23.98 -16.59
CA ILE A 549 12.45 24.71 -17.46
C ILE A 549 11.21 25.14 -16.63
N ALA A 550 10.61 24.22 -15.91
CA ALA A 550 9.42 24.52 -15.10
C ALA A 550 9.72 25.50 -13.95
N MET A 551 10.89 25.37 -13.28
CA MET A 551 11.30 26.30 -12.22
C MET A 551 11.55 27.72 -12.77
N ASN A 552 12.12 27.86 -13.96
CA ASN A 552 12.35 29.17 -14.59
C ASN A 552 11.04 29.87 -14.94
N ASN A 553 10.01 29.12 -15.31
CA ASN A 553 8.69 29.63 -15.70
C ASN A 553 7.66 29.68 -14.57
N PHE A 554 8.04 29.29 -13.34
CA PHE A 554 7.13 29.31 -12.20
C PHE A 554 6.75 30.75 -11.82
N SER A 555 5.45 31.04 -11.78
CA SER A 555 4.91 32.38 -11.53
C SER A 555 3.61 32.34 -10.71
N GLU A 556 3.01 33.50 -10.47
CA GLU A 556 1.67 33.63 -9.89
C GLU A 556 0.57 32.99 -10.77
N ASP A 557 0.83 32.84 -12.07
CA ASP A 557 -0.08 32.18 -13.03
C ASP A 557 -0.20 30.66 -12.80
N GLN A 558 0.44 30.12 -11.77
CA GLN A 558 0.12 28.81 -11.20
C GLN A 558 -1.18 28.79 -10.39
N LEU A 559 -1.76 29.97 -10.12
CA LEU A 559 -2.99 30.13 -9.35
C LEU A 559 -4.09 30.74 -10.21
N LYS A 560 -5.34 30.39 -9.87
CA LYS A 560 -6.51 31.09 -10.42
C LYS A 560 -6.73 32.42 -9.71
N THR A 561 -7.43 33.33 -10.37
CA THR A 561 -7.83 34.64 -9.80
C THR A 561 -8.53 34.42 -8.44
N GLY A 562 -8.05 35.11 -7.41
CA GLY A 562 -8.62 35.06 -6.07
C GLY A 562 -8.05 33.96 -5.17
N GLU A 563 -7.21 33.05 -5.66
CA GLU A 563 -6.46 32.14 -4.79
C GLU A 563 -5.37 32.88 -4.02
N PRO A 564 -5.14 32.59 -2.71
CA PRO A 564 -4.07 33.22 -1.94
C PRO A 564 -2.69 32.84 -2.49
N LEU A 565 -1.79 33.82 -2.63
CA LEU A 565 -0.40 33.58 -3.09
C LEU A 565 0.33 32.52 -2.26
N SER A 566 -0.03 32.34 -1.00
CA SER A 566 0.57 31.30 -0.14
C SER A 566 0.35 29.86 -0.62
N VAL A 567 -0.64 29.63 -1.49
CA VAL A 567 -0.90 28.31 -2.10
C VAL A 567 0.21 27.92 -3.11
N LEU A 568 0.97 28.91 -3.64
CA LEU A 568 2.14 28.65 -4.46
C LEU A 568 3.16 27.73 -3.77
N ARG A 569 3.24 27.78 -2.44
CA ARG A 569 4.12 26.88 -1.66
C ARG A 569 3.80 25.42 -1.93
N ASP A 570 2.51 25.08 -1.97
CA ASP A 570 2.06 23.70 -2.19
C ASP A 570 2.18 23.30 -3.68
N ARG A 571 2.03 24.28 -4.60
CA ARG A 571 2.26 24.05 -6.05
C ARG A 571 3.74 23.80 -6.37
N LEU A 572 4.66 24.38 -5.60
CA LEU A 572 6.10 24.20 -5.78
C LEU A 572 6.59 22.80 -5.34
N VAL A 573 5.95 22.16 -4.36
CA VAL A 573 6.39 20.87 -3.81
C VAL A 573 6.56 19.80 -4.88
N PRO A 574 5.56 19.49 -5.73
CA PRO A 574 5.70 18.48 -6.78
C PRO A 574 6.79 18.82 -7.80
N LEU A 575 7.00 20.09 -8.08
CA LEU A 575 8.04 20.55 -9.00
C LEU A 575 9.44 20.43 -8.37
N TYR A 576 9.61 20.91 -7.13
CA TYR A 576 10.90 20.86 -6.45
C TYR A 576 11.43 19.43 -6.29
N PHE A 577 10.55 18.47 -5.96
CA PHE A 577 10.87 17.06 -5.78
C PHE A 577 10.60 16.19 -7.02
N LEU A 578 10.46 16.76 -8.21
CA LEU A 578 10.09 16.02 -9.43
C LEU A 578 10.99 14.80 -9.70
N HIS A 579 12.29 14.95 -9.53
CA HIS A 579 13.34 13.98 -9.84
C HIS A 579 13.65 12.98 -8.71
N ARG A 580 12.97 13.07 -7.59
CA ARG A 580 13.34 12.31 -6.37
C ARG A 580 13.32 10.80 -6.55
N TYR A 581 12.42 10.28 -7.38
CA TYR A 581 12.31 8.84 -7.62
C TYR A 581 13.45 8.31 -8.48
N GLN A 582 13.86 9.11 -9.47
CA GLN A 582 15.02 8.76 -10.30
C GLN A 582 16.32 8.78 -9.51
N LEU A 583 16.42 9.58 -8.43
CA LEU A 583 17.51 9.49 -7.46
C LEU A 583 17.64 8.09 -6.87
N GLU A 584 16.51 7.46 -6.49
CA GLU A 584 16.49 6.09 -5.99
C GLU A 584 16.94 5.08 -7.06
N GLY A 585 16.54 5.26 -8.32
CA GLY A 585 16.99 4.45 -9.46
C GLY A 585 18.49 4.57 -9.69
N VAL A 586 19.02 5.80 -9.70
CA VAL A 586 20.48 6.06 -9.88
C VAL A 586 21.28 5.45 -8.73
N VAL A 587 20.82 5.60 -7.48
CA VAL A 587 21.49 5.03 -6.30
C VAL A 587 21.60 3.51 -6.38
N LYS A 588 20.61 2.81 -6.94
CA LYS A 588 20.63 1.33 -7.08
C LYS A 588 21.71 0.82 -8.03
N LEU A 589 22.22 1.66 -8.91
CA LEU A 589 23.39 1.31 -9.75
C LEU A 589 24.65 1.15 -8.90
N ILE A 590 24.80 1.90 -7.81
CA ILE A 590 25.98 1.91 -6.94
C ILE A 590 25.96 0.70 -6.00
N GLY A 591 26.97 -0.16 -6.09
CA GLY A 591 26.94 -1.48 -5.45
C GLY A 591 25.79 -2.35 -5.95
N GLY A 592 25.34 -2.11 -7.20
CA GLY A 592 24.22 -2.78 -7.81
C GLY A 592 24.56 -4.19 -8.29
N GLN A 593 23.52 -5.01 -8.40
CA GLN A 593 23.58 -6.36 -8.97
C GLN A 593 22.39 -6.59 -9.89
N ASP A 594 22.66 -7.01 -11.13
CA ASP A 594 21.67 -7.48 -12.08
C ASP A 594 21.45 -8.98 -11.87
N TYR A 595 20.19 -9.40 -11.74
CA TYR A 595 19.75 -10.78 -11.59
C TYR A 595 18.29 -10.94 -12.01
N ASP A 596 17.84 -12.17 -12.12
CA ASP A 596 16.43 -12.52 -12.35
C ASP A 596 16.00 -13.64 -11.39
N TYR A 597 14.73 -14.04 -11.47
CA TYR A 597 14.20 -15.20 -10.74
C TYR A 597 14.40 -16.51 -11.52
N GLY A 598 15.61 -16.74 -12.03
CA GLY A 598 15.96 -17.88 -12.85
C GLY A 598 15.61 -19.22 -12.25
N VAL A 599 15.17 -20.16 -13.10
CA VAL A 599 14.93 -21.56 -12.74
C VAL A 599 15.86 -22.48 -13.51
N LYS A 600 16.23 -23.64 -12.94
CA LYS A 600 17.11 -24.60 -13.61
C LYS A 600 16.48 -25.10 -14.90
N GLY A 601 17.25 -25.07 -15.98
CA GLY A 601 16.81 -25.54 -17.30
C GLY A 601 16.11 -24.49 -18.16
N ALA A 602 16.03 -23.23 -17.68
CA ALA A 602 15.53 -22.10 -18.44
C ALA A 602 16.61 -21.02 -18.60
N SER A 603 16.39 -20.09 -19.52
CA SER A 603 17.27 -18.93 -19.71
C SER A 603 17.27 -18.03 -18.46
N SER A 604 18.43 -17.49 -18.11
CA SER A 604 18.60 -16.60 -16.95
C SER A 604 19.77 -15.64 -17.17
N THR A 605 19.63 -14.45 -16.61
CA THR A 605 20.69 -13.42 -16.57
C THR A 605 21.87 -13.87 -15.71
N GLY A 606 21.63 -14.75 -14.72
CA GLY A 606 22.55 -15.03 -13.63
C GLY A 606 22.71 -13.83 -12.70
N VAL A 607 23.80 -13.79 -11.94
CA VAL A 607 24.10 -12.67 -11.03
C VAL A 607 25.33 -11.93 -11.54
N LYS A 608 25.18 -10.62 -11.82
CA LYS A 608 26.26 -9.77 -12.36
C LYS A 608 26.32 -8.46 -11.58
N ALA A 609 27.51 -8.05 -11.14
CA ALA A 609 27.69 -6.70 -10.62
C ALA A 609 27.44 -5.67 -11.75
N VAL A 610 26.88 -4.53 -11.41
CA VAL A 610 26.77 -3.39 -12.32
C VAL A 610 28.19 -2.95 -12.76
N ALA A 611 28.36 -2.66 -14.05
CA ALA A 611 29.67 -2.28 -14.58
C ALA A 611 30.25 -1.05 -13.85
N SER A 612 31.54 -1.08 -13.53
CA SER A 612 32.23 -0.05 -12.75
C SER A 612 32.09 1.36 -13.32
N ASN A 613 32.16 1.50 -14.64
CA ASN A 613 31.97 2.80 -15.30
C ASN A 613 30.57 3.39 -15.05
N LEU A 614 29.52 2.56 -15.12
CA LEU A 614 28.14 2.98 -14.85
C LEU A 614 27.93 3.31 -13.36
N GLN A 615 28.55 2.55 -12.44
CA GLN A 615 28.54 2.89 -11.01
C GLN A 615 29.20 4.25 -10.73
N LYS A 616 30.33 4.53 -11.38
CA LYS A 616 31.06 5.81 -11.25
C LYS A 616 30.28 6.98 -11.86
N GLU A 617 29.64 6.76 -12.99
CA GLU A 617 28.74 7.73 -13.61
C GLU A 617 27.56 8.06 -12.70
N ALA A 618 26.90 7.04 -12.16
CA ALA A 618 25.81 7.20 -11.19
C ALA A 618 26.25 7.99 -9.94
N LEU A 619 27.41 7.67 -9.39
CA LEU A 619 27.94 8.39 -8.22
C LEU A 619 28.20 9.88 -8.56
N LYS A 620 28.79 10.16 -9.71
CA LYS A 620 29.04 11.53 -10.16
C LYS A 620 27.72 12.30 -10.35
N THR A 621 26.73 11.68 -10.96
CA THR A 621 25.39 12.25 -11.14
C THR A 621 24.72 12.59 -9.80
N LEU A 622 24.83 11.71 -8.79
CA LEU A 622 24.29 11.97 -7.46
C LEU A 622 25.03 13.12 -6.76
N ILE A 623 26.35 13.19 -6.90
CA ILE A 623 27.14 14.30 -6.32
C ILE A 623 26.71 15.63 -6.96
N MET A 624 26.55 15.69 -8.28
CA MET A 624 26.07 16.90 -8.96
C MET A 624 24.67 17.32 -8.49
N SER A 625 23.81 16.38 -8.10
CA SER A 625 22.50 16.69 -7.53
C SER A 625 22.54 17.36 -6.14
N LEU A 626 23.70 17.37 -5.49
CA LEU A 626 23.94 18.06 -4.21
C LEU A 626 24.41 19.51 -4.37
N GLU A 627 24.53 20.00 -5.58
CA GLU A 627 24.95 21.36 -5.88
C GLU A 627 23.78 22.36 -5.83
N GLN A 628 24.11 23.66 -5.75
CA GLN A 628 23.13 24.75 -5.74
C GLN A 628 22.16 24.69 -6.93
N GLY A 629 22.64 24.32 -8.11
CA GLY A 629 21.81 24.25 -9.33
C GLY A 629 20.59 23.36 -9.16
N THR A 630 20.72 22.26 -8.39
CA THR A 630 19.61 21.35 -8.08
C THR A 630 18.92 21.69 -6.76
N LEU A 631 19.67 22.01 -5.71
CA LEU A 631 19.13 22.25 -4.38
C LEU A 631 18.55 23.64 -4.17
N GLY A 632 19.00 24.64 -4.94
CA GLY A 632 18.57 26.01 -4.80
C GLY A 632 17.16 26.27 -5.35
N ILE A 633 16.46 27.20 -4.74
CA ILE A 633 15.19 27.72 -5.24
C ILE A 633 15.41 29.12 -5.79
N PRO A 634 15.11 29.39 -7.08
CA PRO A 634 15.37 30.67 -7.73
C PRO A 634 14.84 31.88 -6.95
N PRO A 635 15.54 33.02 -6.98
CA PRO A 635 15.15 34.22 -6.21
C PRO A 635 13.77 34.76 -6.57
N HIS A 636 13.31 34.66 -7.81
CA HIS A 636 11.98 35.09 -8.24
C HIS A 636 10.89 34.27 -7.55
N ILE A 637 11.07 32.94 -7.42
CA ILE A 637 10.14 32.05 -6.72
C ILE A 637 10.08 32.41 -5.23
N ARG A 638 11.24 32.56 -4.58
CA ARG A 638 11.29 32.88 -3.13
C ARG A 638 10.57 34.18 -2.77
N LYS A 639 10.61 35.16 -3.67
CA LYS A 639 9.91 36.45 -3.49
C LYS A 639 8.38 36.32 -3.54
N MET A 640 7.86 35.25 -4.15
CA MET A 640 6.42 34.99 -4.28
C MET A 640 5.88 34.06 -3.18
N MET A 641 6.68 33.68 -2.17
CA MET A 641 6.33 32.69 -1.14
C MET A 641 6.00 33.33 0.23
N PRO A 642 4.84 34.02 0.39
CA PRO A 642 4.47 34.56 1.70
C PRO A 642 4.16 33.43 2.69
N PRO A 643 4.06 33.73 4.00
CA PRO A 643 3.46 32.83 4.97
C PRO A 643 2.05 32.42 4.57
N HIS A 644 1.58 31.28 5.02
CA HIS A 644 0.19 30.87 4.77
C HIS A 644 -0.78 31.97 5.21
N ALA A 645 -1.72 32.29 4.33
CA ALA A 645 -2.75 33.30 4.59
C ALA A 645 -3.62 32.88 5.79
N PHE A 646 -4.21 33.86 6.49
CA PHE A 646 -5.14 33.59 7.59
C PHE A 646 -6.30 32.70 7.09
N GLY A 647 -6.58 31.62 7.81
CA GLY A 647 -7.55 30.60 7.40
C GLY A 647 -6.98 29.48 6.51
N TYR A 648 -5.74 29.60 6.05
CA TYR A 648 -5.02 28.58 5.29
C TYR A 648 -3.85 28.07 6.14
N GLY A 649 -3.67 26.75 6.21
CA GLY A 649 -2.62 26.13 7.02
C GLY A 649 -1.71 25.23 6.18
N ALA A 650 -0.50 24.98 6.69
CA ALA A 650 0.35 23.91 6.16
C ALA A 650 -0.32 22.56 6.34
N SER A 651 -0.16 21.69 5.38
CA SER A 651 -0.57 20.29 5.41
C SER A 651 0.65 19.37 5.49
N ARG A 652 0.43 18.06 5.55
CA ARG A 652 1.51 17.09 5.41
C ARG A 652 2.16 17.11 4.01
N GLU A 653 1.53 17.79 3.05
CA GLU A 653 2.01 17.97 1.68
C GLU A 653 2.82 19.26 1.50
N SER A 654 2.92 20.11 2.53
CA SER A 654 3.72 21.33 2.51
C SER A 654 5.17 21.06 2.87
N PHE A 655 6.09 21.96 2.44
CA PHE A 655 7.48 21.90 2.87
C PHE A 655 7.60 21.93 4.39
N ALA A 656 8.47 21.09 4.95
CA ALA A 656 8.91 21.23 6.33
C ALA A 656 9.73 22.51 6.47
N THR A 657 9.56 23.24 7.59
CA THR A 657 10.23 24.53 7.82
C THR A 657 10.86 24.58 9.21
N GLN A 658 12.04 25.20 9.29
CA GLN A 658 12.75 25.55 10.53
C GLN A 658 12.70 27.07 10.78
N THR A 659 12.19 27.86 9.82
CA THR A 659 12.08 29.31 9.91
C THR A 659 10.71 29.80 10.41
N GLY A 660 9.94 28.92 11.02
CA GLY A 660 8.60 29.22 11.55
C GLY A 660 7.57 29.38 10.41
N LEU A 661 6.89 30.53 10.36
CA LEU A 661 5.87 30.78 9.33
C LEU A 661 6.44 31.14 7.95
N THR A 662 7.69 31.61 7.89
CA THR A 662 8.30 32.03 6.64
C THR A 662 8.71 30.84 5.77
N PHE A 663 8.88 31.07 4.46
CA PHE A 663 9.32 30.05 3.55
C PHE A 663 10.79 29.68 3.81
N ASP A 664 11.10 28.38 3.90
CA ASP A 664 12.41 27.87 4.24
C ASP A 664 13.07 27.16 3.02
N ALA A 665 13.75 27.91 2.19
CA ALA A 665 14.44 27.38 1.03
C ALA A 665 15.61 26.47 1.42
N PHE A 666 16.30 26.73 2.54
CA PHE A 666 17.37 25.86 3.02
C PHE A 666 16.84 24.58 3.67
N GLY A 667 15.66 24.61 4.29
CA GLY A 667 14.95 23.42 4.74
C GLY A 667 14.58 22.49 3.59
N ALA A 668 14.20 23.03 2.44
CA ALA A 668 13.98 22.23 1.22
C ALA A 668 15.27 21.58 0.71
N ALA A 669 16.37 22.34 0.63
CA ALA A 669 17.70 21.83 0.27
C ALA A 669 18.21 20.77 1.27
N HIS A 670 17.98 20.99 2.56
CA HIS A 670 18.31 20.02 3.61
C HIS A 670 17.56 18.70 3.40
N THR A 671 16.23 18.77 3.17
CA THR A 671 15.40 17.57 2.95
C THR A 671 15.87 16.76 1.74
N LEU A 672 16.17 17.40 0.61
CA LEU A 672 16.58 16.71 -0.60
C LEU A 672 17.99 16.12 -0.48
N SER A 673 18.96 16.88 0.03
CA SER A 673 20.32 16.38 0.24
C SER A 673 20.43 15.29 1.30
N ASP A 674 19.63 15.36 2.37
CA ASP A 674 19.52 14.29 3.38
C ASP A 674 19.00 12.99 2.75
N ALA A 675 17.99 13.07 1.88
CA ALA A 675 17.47 11.91 1.16
C ALA A 675 18.52 11.27 0.24
N VAL A 676 19.24 12.08 -0.57
CA VAL A 676 20.31 11.58 -1.45
C VAL A 676 21.40 10.87 -0.66
N LEU A 677 21.91 11.52 0.38
CA LEU A 677 23.03 10.98 1.18
C LEU A 677 22.60 9.78 2.01
N GLY A 678 21.38 9.78 2.55
CA GLY A 678 20.83 8.65 3.29
C GLY A 678 20.64 7.40 2.42
N MET A 679 20.22 7.57 1.16
CA MET A 679 20.14 6.47 0.20
C MET A 679 21.53 5.98 -0.22
N LEU A 680 22.47 6.88 -0.50
CA LEU A 680 23.81 6.55 -0.97
C LEU A 680 24.64 5.85 0.12
N LEU A 681 24.60 6.36 1.35
CA LEU A 681 25.31 5.80 2.50
C LEU A 681 24.49 4.74 3.26
N ASN A 682 23.64 4.01 2.53
CA ASN A 682 22.89 2.90 3.10
C ASN A 682 23.81 1.73 3.48
N GLU A 683 23.54 1.09 4.62
CA GLU A 683 24.33 0.00 5.20
C GLU A 683 24.57 -1.16 4.23
N GLN A 684 23.51 -1.62 3.54
CA GLN A 684 23.59 -2.75 2.63
C GLN A 684 24.38 -2.40 1.35
N ARG A 685 24.24 -1.17 0.87
CA ARG A 685 24.99 -0.68 -0.30
C ARG A 685 26.47 -0.55 -0.01
N ALA A 686 26.83 0.05 1.15
CA ALA A 686 28.20 0.14 1.60
C ALA A 686 28.86 -1.25 1.73
N ALA A 687 28.15 -2.22 2.31
CA ALA A 687 28.63 -3.60 2.41
C ALA A 687 28.87 -4.24 1.04
N ARG A 688 27.95 -4.03 0.05
CA ARG A 688 28.14 -4.56 -1.30
C ARG A 688 29.33 -3.92 -2.04
N LEU A 689 29.54 -2.62 -1.88
CA LEU A 689 30.70 -1.94 -2.47
C LEU A 689 32.03 -2.49 -1.96
N VAL A 690 32.15 -2.76 -0.64
CA VAL A 690 33.31 -3.43 -0.06
C VAL A 690 33.49 -4.82 -0.64
N GLN A 691 32.40 -5.60 -0.70
CA GLN A 691 32.44 -6.98 -1.22
C GLN A 691 32.76 -7.05 -2.71
N GLN A 692 32.12 -6.22 -3.55
CA GLN A 692 32.37 -6.19 -4.99
C GLN A 692 33.80 -5.78 -5.31
N LYS A 693 34.34 -4.78 -4.59
CA LYS A 693 35.74 -4.37 -4.71
C LYS A 693 36.72 -5.46 -4.34
N ALA A 694 36.40 -6.26 -3.32
CA ALA A 694 37.23 -7.40 -2.91
C ALA A 694 37.23 -8.54 -3.94
N PHE A 695 36.14 -8.73 -4.67
CA PHE A 695 36.01 -9.74 -5.72
C PHE A 695 36.62 -9.31 -7.07
N ASP A 696 36.59 -8.01 -7.36
CA ASP A 696 37.14 -7.42 -8.57
C ASP A 696 37.65 -6.01 -8.27
N GLU A 697 38.97 -5.86 -8.31
CA GLU A 697 39.64 -4.57 -8.02
C GLU A 697 39.25 -3.43 -8.98
N LYS A 698 38.65 -3.72 -10.12
CA LYS A 698 38.17 -2.72 -11.09
C LYS A 698 36.83 -2.13 -10.66
N GLN A 699 36.10 -2.76 -9.78
CA GLN A 699 34.80 -2.26 -9.28
C GLN A 699 34.98 -0.99 -8.44
N LEU A 700 33.93 -0.18 -8.39
CA LEU A 700 33.86 0.96 -7.46
C LEU A 700 33.92 0.45 -6.02
N GLY A 701 34.84 0.99 -5.20
CA GLY A 701 34.95 0.64 -3.78
C GLY A 701 34.24 1.63 -2.88
N PHE A 702 33.90 1.23 -1.67
CA PHE A 702 33.27 2.10 -0.69
C PHE A 702 34.19 3.23 -0.25
N LYS A 703 35.49 2.95 -0.01
CA LYS A 703 36.51 3.97 0.27
C LYS A 703 36.62 5.02 -0.84
N GLU A 704 36.61 4.58 -2.10
CA GLU A 704 36.61 5.47 -3.26
C GLU A 704 35.37 6.38 -3.28
N THR A 705 34.19 5.80 -2.98
CA THR A 705 32.92 6.54 -2.86
C THR A 705 32.97 7.61 -1.77
N LEU A 706 33.45 7.27 -0.56
CA LEU A 706 33.60 8.23 0.53
C LEU A 706 34.63 9.34 0.20
N THR A 707 35.73 8.98 -0.45
CA THR A 707 36.76 9.96 -0.85
C THR A 707 36.17 10.99 -1.81
N LEU A 708 35.47 10.54 -2.86
CA LEU A 708 34.85 11.45 -3.84
C LEU A 708 33.80 12.34 -3.16
N LEU A 709 32.93 11.78 -2.30
CA LEU A 709 31.94 12.57 -1.56
C LEU A 709 32.58 13.65 -0.68
N VAL A 710 33.60 13.31 0.07
CA VAL A 710 34.31 14.28 0.93
C VAL A 710 35.03 15.34 0.11
N GLU A 711 35.64 14.96 -1.01
CA GLU A 711 36.33 15.92 -1.90
C GLU A 711 35.35 16.91 -2.51
N GLU A 712 34.26 16.44 -3.09
CA GLU A 712 33.31 17.30 -3.77
C GLU A 712 32.49 18.15 -2.77
N VAL A 713 32.10 17.62 -1.62
CA VAL A 713 31.27 18.35 -0.66
C VAL A 713 32.09 19.30 0.22
N PHE A 714 33.32 18.95 0.64
CA PHE A 714 34.11 19.78 1.55
C PHE A 714 35.21 20.57 0.88
N LYS A 715 35.80 20.08 -0.21
CA LYS A 715 37.02 20.71 -0.77
C LYS A 715 36.77 21.56 -2.00
N GLN A 716 35.57 21.48 -2.60
CA GLN A 716 35.18 22.38 -3.66
C GLN A 716 34.97 23.82 -3.16
N LYS A 717 35.28 24.79 -3.96
CA LYS A 717 35.10 26.21 -3.65
C LYS A 717 33.88 26.73 -4.40
N GLU A 718 32.87 27.07 -3.62
CA GLU A 718 31.72 27.81 -4.11
C GLU A 718 31.97 29.32 -4.00
N PHE A 719 31.55 30.10 -5.01
CA PHE A 719 31.89 31.50 -5.08
C PHE A 719 30.82 32.48 -4.60
N ASP A 720 29.52 32.14 -4.78
CA ASP A 720 28.46 33.00 -4.28
C ASP A 720 28.00 32.65 -2.84
N THR A 721 27.31 33.58 -2.21
CA THR A 721 26.92 33.46 -0.80
C THR A 721 25.86 32.38 -0.60
N GLU A 722 24.94 32.21 -1.55
CA GLU A 722 23.87 31.23 -1.46
C GLU A 722 24.41 29.80 -1.66
N ALA A 723 25.28 29.63 -2.68
CA ALA A 723 25.93 28.34 -2.93
C ALA A 723 26.72 27.88 -1.71
N LYS A 724 27.48 28.80 -1.07
CA LYS A 724 28.18 28.51 0.19
C LYS A 724 27.23 28.12 1.33
N ALA A 725 26.04 28.73 1.40
CA ALA A 725 25.08 28.38 2.44
C ALA A 725 24.48 26.99 2.22
N ILE A 726 24.12 26.64 0.98
CA ILE A 726 23.64 25.31 0.59
C ILE A 726 24.72 24.26 0.81
N GLN A 727 25.98 24.54 0.42
CA GLN A 727 27.10 23.65 0.66
C GLN A 727 27.26 23.30 2.15
N LYS A 728 27.07 24.25 3.05
CA LYS A 728 27.12 23.99 4.52
C LYS A 728 26.00 23.05 4.98
N VAL A 729 24.82 23.17 4.37
CA VAL A 729 23.69 22.23 4.64
C VAL A 729 24.10 20.81 4.22
N VAL A 730 24.65 20.66 3.01
CA VAL A 730 25.09 19.36 2.47
C VAL A 730 26.23 18.78 3.33
N GLN A 731 27.20 19.60 3.76
CA GLN A 731 28.30 19.20 4.62
C GLN A 731 27.82 18.65 5.95
N GLY A 732 26.84 19.33 6.57
CA GLY A 732 26.21 18.85 7.81
C GLY A 732 25.53 17.50 7.62
N ASN A 733 24.77 17.33 6.53
CA ASN A 733 24.10 16.07 6.19
C ASN A 733 25.10 14.94 5.92
N LEU A 734 26.14 15.19 5.12
CA LEU A 734 27.16 14.18 4.83
C LEU A 734 27.86 13.68 6.10
N LEU A 735 28.32 14.61 6.94
CA LEU A 735 28.97 14.27 8.19
C LEU A 735 28.07 13.40 9.09
N GLN A 736 26.79 13.77 9.17
CA GLN A 736 25.83 13.05 9.98
C GLN A 736 25.55 11.64 9.45
N HIS A 737 25.38 11.47 8.13
CA HIS A 737 25.19 10.15 7.53
C HIS A 737 26.44 9.27 7.66
N MET A 738 27.63 9.82 7.53
CA MET A 738 28.87 9.07 7.79
C MET A 738 28.94 8.59 9.24
N MET A 739 28.67 9.46 10.21
CA MET A 739 28.68 9.09 11.64
C MET A 739 27.59 8.05 11.96
N ARG A 740 26.38 8.21 11.42
CA ARG A 740 25.30 7.19 11.58
C ARG A 740 25.72 5.83 11.04
N LEU A 741 26.28 5.80 9.84
CA LEU A 741 26.73 4.55 9.23
C LEU A 741 27.85 3.90 10.06
N GLY A 742 28.81 4.69 10.57
CA GLY A 742 29.86 4.17 11.43
C GLY A 742 29.38 3.58 12.77
N GLN A 743 28.22 4.01 13.27
CA GLN A 743 27.57 3.49 14.48
C GLN A 743 26.62 2.32 14.21
N ALA A 744 26.24 2.08 12.96
CA ALA A 744 25.25 1.05 12.63
C ALA A 744 25.69 -0.33 13.15
N THR A 745 24.77 -1.07 13.75
CA THR A 745 25.06 -2.35 14.40
C THR A 745 25.20 -3.50 13.40
N ASN A 746 24.55 -3.41 12.25
CA ASN A 746 24.45 -4.47 11.24
C ASN A 746 25.32 -4.21 10.01
N ILE A 747 26.54 -3.71 10.20
CA ILE A 747 27.51 -3.47 9.12
C ILE A 747 28.78 -4.29 9.31
N PRO A 748 29.45 -4.72 8.21
CA PRO A 748 30.78 -5.31 8.28
C PRO A 748 31.80 -4.39 8.93
N ASN A 749 32.77 -4.95 9.66
CA ASN A 749 33.85 -4.15 10.24
C ASN A 749 34.63 -3.36 9.20
N ALA A 750 34.78 -3.87 7.98
CA ALA A 750 35.44 -3.15 6.88
C ALA A 750 34.72 -1.85 6.54
N VAL A 751 33.38 -1.85 6.47
CA VAL A 751 32.59 -0.61 6.24
C VAL A 751 32.82 0.39 7.35
N ARG A 752 32.79 -0.05 8.61
CA ARG A 752 33.05 0.82 9.77
C ARG A 752 34.45 1.40 9.73
N ALA A 753 35.46 0.58 9.44
CA ALA A 753 36.86 1.02 9.34
C ALA A 753 37.01 2.11 8.24
N GLU A 754 36.46 1.91 7.05
CA GLU A 754 36.55 2.89 5.97
C GLU A 754 35.83 4.21 6.29
N VAL A 755 34.69 4.17 7.02
CA VAL A 755 34.02 5.37 7.52
C VAL A 755 34.90 6.10 8.54
N HIS A 756 35.48 5.39 9.53
CA HIS A 756 36.35 5.97 10.55
C HIS A 756 37.62 6.59 9.94
N GLU A 757 38.25 5.87 9.02
CA GLU A 757 39.40 6.38 8.26
C GLU A 757 39.08 7.67 7.53
N SER A 758 37.92 7.72 6.86
CA SER A 758 37.45 8.91 6.14
C SER A 758 37.17 10.08 7.08
N LEU A 759 36.51 9.84 8.23
CA LEU A 759 36.26 10.87 9.24
C LEU A 759 37.58 11.39 9.87
N TYR A 760 38.53 10.51 10.16
CA TYR A 760 39.86 10.94 10.63
C TYR A 760 40.62 11.79 9.61
N ALA A 761 40.58 11.37 8.33
CA ALA A 761 41.21 12.13 7.25
C ALA A 761 40.55 13.52 7.09
N LEU A 762 39.21 13.59 7.19
CA LEU A 762 38.49 14.86 7.13
C LEU A 762 38.83 15.75 8.35
N SER A 763 38.85 15.24 9.56
CA SER A 763 39.22 16.00 10.76
C SER A 763 40.65 16.57 10.67
N LYS A 764 41.61 15.75 10.18
CA LYS A 764 42.97 16.18 9.93
C LYS A 764 43.06 17.28 8.89
N TRP A 765 42.32 17.17 7.79
CA TRP A 765 42.25 18.19 6.75
C TRP A 765 41.63 19.49 7.32
N LEU A 766 40.50 19.45 8.00
CA LEU A 766 39.89 20.61 8.65
C LEU A 766 40.83 21.33 9.63
N LYS A 767 41.65 20.58 10.36
CA LYS A 767 42.71 21.17 11.24
C LYS A 767 43.74 21.95 10.46
N SER A 768 44.07 21.55 9.23
CA SER A 768 44.98 22.26 8.33
C SER A 768 44.39 23.48 7.65
N GLN A 769 43.07 23.71 7.79
CA GLN A 769 42.32 24.79 7.15
C GLN A 769 41.62 25.70 8.19
N PRO A 770 42.38 26.47 9.00
CA PRO A 770 41.84 27.24 10.14
C PRO A 770 40.79 28.28 9.74
N ASN A 771 40.86 28.79 8.51
CA ASN A 771 39.92 29.78 7.97
C ASN A 771 38.74 29.16 7.23
N TYR A 772 38.63 27.83 7.19
CA TYR A 772 37.52 27.17 6.56
C TYR A 772 36.22 27.39 7.39
N PRO A 773 35.11 27.78 6.76
CA PRO A 773 33.87 28.02 7.49
C PRO A 773 33.42 26.81 8.31
N TYR A 774 33.12 27.01 9.59
CA TYR A 774 32.73 25.97 10.55
C TYR A 774 33.73 24.81 10.76
N ALA A 775 35.04 24.99 10.39
CA ALA A 775 36.07 23.95 10.58
C ALA A 775 36.11 23.40 11.99
N ASN A 776 36.07 24.29 12.99
CA ASN A 776 36.08 23.90 14.42
C ASN A 776 34.79 23.13 14.79
N TYR A 777 33.64 23.54 14.28
CA TYR A 777 32.35 22.85 14.53
C TYR A 777 32.39 21.43 13.97
N TYR A 778 32.77 21.25 12.73
CA TYR A 778 32.84 19.91 12.11
C TYR A 778 33.88 19.03 12.78
N ARG A 779 35.06 19.58 13.09
CA ARG A 779 36.12 18.84 13.79
C ARG A 779 35.66 18.38 15.18
N ASN A 780 35.11 19.28 15.99
CA ASN A 780 34.60 18.95 17.32
C ASN A 780 33.48 17.90 17.23
N SER A 781 32.64 17.96 16.22
CA SER A 781 31.58 16.94 15.98
C SER A 781 32.19 15.56 15.71
N ILE A 782 33.30 15.49 14.93
CA ILE A 782 33.99 14.23 14.66
C ILE A 782 34.72 13.73 15.92
N GLU A 783 35.37 14.63 16.67
CA GLU A 783 36.08 14.30 17.95
C GLU A 783 35.06 13.74 18.96
N ASN A 784 33.94 14.43 19.18
CA ASN A 784 32.85 13.95 20.04
C ASN A 784 32.29 12.59 19.60
N TYR A 785 32.19 12.37 18.28
CA TYR A 785 31.73 11.07 17.75
C TYR A 785 32.64 9.93 18.18
N PHE A 786 33.94 10.10 18.17
CA PHE A 786 34.91 9.08 18.59
C PHE A 786 34.99 8.92 20.12
N GLU A 787 34.83 10.02 20.86
CA GLU A 787 34.92 10.00 22.34
C GLU A 787 33.60 9.50 22.97
N HIS A 788 32.45 9.88 22.39
CA HIS A 788 31.14 9.61 22.95
C HIS A 788 30.14 9.09 21.89
N PRO A 789 30.46 7.96 21.27
CA PRO A 789 29.60 7.48 20.11
C PRO A 789 28.14 7.21 20.48
N ALA A 790 27.85 6.88 21.75
CA ALA A 790 26.48 6.62 22.21
C ALA A 790 25.65 7.89 22.46
N GLU A 791 26.28 9.07 22.57
CA GLU A 791 25.60 10.34 22.88
C GLU A 791 25.20 11.13 21.64
N ILE A 792 25.63 10.71 20.46
CA ILE A 792 25.24 11.38 19.21
C ILE A 792 23.79 11.08 18.93
N GLN A 793 22.95 12.06 19.23
CA GLN A 793 21.57 12.04 18.79
C GLN A 793 21.51 12.38 17.30
N PRO A 794 21.00 11.51 16.44
CA PRO A 794 20.80 11.86 15.05
C PRO A 794 19.81 13.02 14.99
N LEU A 795 20.19 14.10 14.32
CA LEU A 795 19.22 15.13 13.93
C LEU A 795 18.07 14.42 13.19
N ALA A 796 16.82 14.81 13.49
CA ALA A 796 15.69 14.23 12.79
C ALA A 796 15.83 14.52 11.30
N SER A 797 15.92 13.48 10.48
CA SER A 797 15.89 13.66 9.03
C SER A 797 14.58 14.33 8.64
N PRO A 798 14.63 15.46 7.93
CA PRO A 798 13.42 16.10 7.46
C PRO A 798 12.73 15.17 6.48
N LYS A 799 11.46 14.91 6.72
CA LYS A 799 10.66 14.06 5.85
C LYS A 799 10.32 14.80 4.57
N ILE A 800 10.54 14.18 3.41
CA ILE A 800 9.97 14.68 2.15
C ILE A 800 8.45 14.78 2.35
N PRO A 801 7.81 15.89 1.96
CA PRO A 801 6.37 16.06 2.12
C PRO A 801 5.58 14.88 1.56
N ASP A 802 4.61 14.37 2.33
CA ASP A 802 3.79 13.20 1.96
C ASP A 802 2.98 13.42 0.67
N GLY A 803 2.80 14.63 0.26
CA GLY A 803 2.08 15.03 -0.94
C GLY A 803 2.92 15.19 -2.17
N SER A 804 4.20 14.87 -2.10
CA SER A 804 4.97 14.73 -3.32
C SER A 804 4.29 13.70 -4.23
N PRO A 805 4.23 13.97 -5.53
CA PRO A 805 3.12 13.57 -6.42
C PRO A 805 2.72 12.14 -6.43
N ILE A 806 3.60 11.26 -6.02
CA ILE A 806 3.41 9.83 -6.20
C ILE A 806 3.57 9.10 -4.87
N GLY A 807 3.26 9.76 -3.78
CA GLY A 807 3.27 9.16 -2.46
C GLY A 807 4.63 8.59 -2.02
N SER A 808 4.97 8.69 -0.77
CA SER A 808 5.96 7.83 -0.14
C SER A 808 5.32 6.44 -0.02
N GLY A 809 5.05 5.80 -1.16
CA GLY A 809 4.30 4.57 -1.22
C GLY A 809 5.07 3.42 -0.62
N LEU A 810 4.99 3.29 0.68
CA LEU A 810 5.54 2.14 1.37
C LEU A 810 4.61 0.94 1.40
N ARG A 811 3.41 0.97 0.84
CA ARG A 811 2.53 -0.22 0.77
C ARG A 811 1.36 0.02 -0.16
N CYS A 812 1.42 -0.52 -1.38
CA CYS A 812 0.32 -1.35 -1.85
C CYS A 812 0.54 -2.73 -1.22
N GLN A 813 -0.35 -3.17 -0.37
CA GLN A 813 -0.49 -4.56 0.03
C GLN A 813 -1.65 -5.12 -0.73
#